data_d24ebf50d52866fbc4eeef2afa25fda0
#
_entry.id   d24ebf50d52866fbc4eeef2afa25fda0
#
_cell.length_a   1.000
_cell.length_b   1.000
_cell.length_c   1.000
_cell.angle_alpha   90.00
_cell.angle_beta   90.00
_cell.angle_gamma   90.00
#
_symmetry.space_group_name_H-M   'P 1'
#
loop_
_entity.id
_entity.type
_entity.pdbx_description
1 polymer ?
#
loop_
_entity_poly.entity_id
_entity_poly.type
_entity_poly.pdbx_seq_one_letter_code
_entity_poly.pdbx_strand_id
1 'polypeptide(L)'
;MKLSLSWIKDFVNIPEDMDMKQLAYDLTMDTVEVEDVEYLADRFDHMVVGVIEDIEPHPNADKLRVCKVDIGDGEIKDIVCGGINLEKGMRVAVSCPGAIVRWHGEGEPVEIKKSKLRGVASYGMICASDEIGLGDLFPASQEAEILDLSAFDVPAGTTLADALDLNDVLLEIDNKSMTNRPDLWGHYGIAREIAALYNLPLAEIKPFETDVQSDFNVEIADPDRCPRYIGVEMSGVNVKEAPYQMQSRIWKVGMRPINALVDITNYVMLATGNPTHAFDADNISDHIVVRHAAENEKLLLLNDKELSLCTDDLVITDSEGPVALAGVMGGAKDSILPKTERVILEVANFEAAGIRRTALRYDNRTEASSRYEKAIDPERCDQALALSMQYFKELYPELKVTGYCDKYVKKLKRAEIDVNLVWLEKRLGKHLTNDEIQGKLEKLGFDVQINGKDMHVIAPTWRSTGDISIKDDVMEEVARMYGYDNFEPTSFTTTFDSAINQKDQDLVRNMKEFLAIRCGMQEIYTYPWVNDVYLNAIMQTTEGMLRLSTPPAPDLSYLRASLLPNICEAVAKNERYFNDFSIFEEAQVFHDANYTSPYDKSELLPEQRRHIAGAFASSVKDVKELFQEAKGVLEYMPRYTHQEAFEFRKEEKPVWADNVVWLNIYRGDEKIGDMGLLAKKASMDCGIKNLSVMLFELDVLKLKPLISRTNKFTHLAAYPENEYDISMLFDSNAVWSDMHEAILGKKKASEFLKKADFVDEYRGKQIPQGKKSVTIRLTIGSNEKTLTSQEIENVANQVMKKLQKKMGAELRTQ
;
A
#
# COMPACT_ATOMS: atom_id res chain seq x y z
N MET A 1 15.04 0.55 -5.53
CA MET A 1 16.52 0.45 -5.26
C MET A 1 17.24 0.71 -6.56
N LYS A 2 18.30 1.57 -6.54
CA LYS A 2 19.10 1.83 -7.75
C LYS A 2 20.34 0.93 -7.79
N LEU A 3 20.66 0.44 -8.98
CA LEU A 3 21.83 -0.38 -9.25
C LEU A 3 22.61 0.17 -10.44
N SER A 4 23.93 0.17 -10.34
CA SER A 4 24.85 0.56 -11.41
C SER A 4 25.22 -0.66 -12.23
N LEU A 5 25.04 -0.60 -13.55
CA LEU A 5 25.41 -1.68 -14.45
C LEU A 5 26.93 -1.86 -14.49
N SER A 6 27.69 -0.76 -14.47
CA SER A 6 29.15 -0.84 -14.43
C SER A 6 29.66 -1.55 -13.18
N TRP A 7 28.93 -1.43 -12.05
CA TRP A 7 29.25 -2.15 -10.83
C TRP A 7 28.85 -3.63 -10.89
N ILE A 8 27.66 -3.95 -11.48
CA ILE A 8 27.24 -5.34 -11.74
C ILE A 8 28.26 -6.07 -12.59
N LYS A 9 28.87 -5.38 -13.59
CA LYS A 9 29.91 -5.94 -14.46
C LYS A 9 31.20 -6.37 -13.75
N ASP A 10 31.47 -5.92 -12.52
CA ASP A 10 32.56 -6.45 -11.72
C ASP A 10 32.33 -7.93 -11.34
N PHE A 11 31.09 -8.38 -11.28
CA PHE A 11 30.70 -9.71 -10.85
C PHE A 11 30.25 -10.64 -12.00
N VAL A 12 29.76 -10.08 -13.10
CA VAL A 12 29.30 -10.86 -14.26
C VAL A 12 29.68 -10.15 -15.56
N ASN A 13 30.31 -10.86 -16.49
CA ASN A 13 30.73 -10.26 -17.76
C ASN A 13 29.53 -10.14 -18.71
N ILE A 14 28.79 -9.04 -18.61
CA ILE A 14 27.66 -8.72 -19.50
C ILE A 14 28.24 -8.25 -20.84
N PRO A 15 27.80 -8.84 -22.00
CA PRO A 15 28.25 -8.40 -23.34
C PRO A 15 28.00 -6.90 -23.57
N GLU A 16 28.93 -6.25 -24.28
CA GLU A 16 28.83 -4.81 -24.54
C GLU A 16 27.66 -4.44 -25.46
N ASP A 17 27.25 -5.36 -26.33
CA ASP A 17 26.12 -5.22 -27.25
C ASP A 17 24.77 -5.64 -26.65
N MET A 18 24.71 -5.94 -25.36
CA MET A 18 23.49 -6.27 -24.69
C MET A 18 22.50 -5.09 -24.75
N ASP A 19 21.31 -5.35 -25.27
CA ASP A 19 20.23 -4.35 -25.19
C ASP A 19 19.72 -4.22 -23.73
N MET A 20 19.90 -3.04 -23.16
CA MET A 20 19.52 -2.76 -21.78
C MET A 20 18.01 -2.82 -21.53
N LYS A 21 17.19 -2.53 -22.56
CA LYS A 21 15.73 -2.69 -22.47
C LYS A 21 15.33 -4.15 -22.44
N GLN A 22 16.04 -4.99 -23.21
CA GLN A 22 15.82 -6.44 -23.17
C GLN A 22 16.27 -7.02 -21.82
N LEU A 23 17.42 -6.60 -21.30
CA LEU A 23 17.88 -7.02 -19.97
C LEU A 23 16.87 -6.64 -18.87
N ALA A 24 16.35 -5.41 -18.91
CA ALA A 24 15.34 -4.95 -17.98
C ALA A 24 14.02 -5.74 -18.09
N TYR A 25 13.63 -6.06 -19.32
CA TYR A 25 12.45 -6.89 -19.58
C TYR A 25 12.64 -8.32 -19.04
N ASP A 26 13.77 -8.96 -19.34
CA ASP A 26 14.04 -10.32 -18.88
C ASP A 26 14.14 -10.40 -17.34
N LEU A 27 14.77 -9.40 -16.70
CA LEU A 27 14.78 -9.29 -15.24
C LEU A 27 13.37 -9.14 -14.68
N THR A 28 12.53 -8.31 -15.31
CA THR A 28 11.13 -8.09 -14.88
C THR A 28 10.30 -9.36 -15.01
N MET A 29 10.46 -10.08 -16.10
CA MET A 29 9.68 -11.30 -16.33
C MET A 29 10.14 -12.48 -15.48
N ASP A 30 11.44 -12.59 -15.20
CA ASP A 30 12.01 -13.80 -14.63
C ASP A 30 12.52 -13.64 -13.19
N THR A 31 12.66 -12.40 -12.67
CA THR A 31 13.30 -12.19 -11.38
C THR A 31 12.66 -11.07 -10.54
N VAL A 32 12.80 -9.79 -10.96
CA VAL A 32 12.37 -8.59 -10.23
C VAL A 32 11.93 -7.50 -11.19
N GLU A 33 10.95 -6.72 -10.80
CA GLU A 33 10.44 -5.60 -11.62
C GLU A 33 11.47 -4.47 -11.73
N VAL A 34 11.88 -4.16 -12.96
CA VAL A 34 12.70 -2.99 -13.29
C VAL A 34 11.75 -1.86 -13.70
N GLU A 35 11.61 -0.86 -12.82
CA GLU A 35 10.70 0.28 -13.03
C GLU A 35 11.25 1.28 -14.06
N ASP A 36 12.57 1.48 -14.06
CA ASP A 36 13.23 2.44 -14.96
C ASP A 36 14.65 2.01 -15.36
N VAL A 37 15.07 2.45 -16.54
CA VAL A 37 16.42 2.27 -17.09
C VAL A 37 16.96 3.64 -17.45
N GLU A 38 17.82 4.17 -16.63
CA GLU A 38 18.39 5.49 -16.80
C GLU A 38 19.79 5.43 -17.40
N TYR A 39 20.01 6.11 -18.53
CA TYR A 39 21.33 6.38 -19.07
C TYR A 39 21.89 7.62 -18.39
N LEU A 40 22.75 7.44 -17.42
CA LEU A 40 23.20 8.53 -16.54
C LEU A 40 23.87 9.68 -17.29
N ALA A 41 24.59 9.38 -18.38
CA ALA A 41 25.24 10.40 -19.22
C ALA A 41 24.25 11.43 -19.79
N ASP A 42 22.98 11.07 -20.00
CA ASP A 42 21.95 11.96 -20.56
C ASP A 42 21.66 13.16 -19.66
N ARG A 43 21.92 13.02 -18.34
CA ARG A 43 21.81 14.15 -17.38
C ARG A 43 22.80 15.27 -17.67
N PHE A 44 23.94 14.93 -18.28
CA PHE A 44 25.07 15.81 -18.54
C PHE A 44 25.21 16.17 -20.01
N ASP A 45 24.14 16.03 -20.78
CA ASP A 45 24.13 16.39 -22.20
C ASP A 45 24.46 17.88 -22.38
N HIS A 46 25.26 18.21 -23.40
CA HIS A 46 25.81 19.55 -23.61
C HIS A 46 26.70 20.11 -22.49
N MET A 47 27.22 19.25 -21.59
CA MET A 47 28.18 19.67 -20.56
C MET A 47 29.56 19.11 -20.87
N VAL A 48 30.58 19.98 -20.81
CA VAL A 48 31.98 19.63 -21.14
C VAL A 48 32.93 20.17 -20.08
N VAL A 49 34.13 19.61 -20.03
CA VAL A 49 35.25 20.18 -19.32
C VAL A 49 35.82 21.36 -20.09
N GLY A 50 35.81 22.55 -19.47
CA GLY A 50 36.48 23.74 -20.00
C GLY A 50 37.74 24.03 -19.24
N VAL A 51 38.74 24.67 -19.89
CA VAL A 51 39.95 25.19 -19.27
C VAL A 51 39.90 26.71 -19.29
N ILE A 52 40.07 27.32 -18.12
CA ILE A 52 40.10 28.80 -18.00
C ILE A 52 41.44 29.32 -18.46
N GLU A 53 41.48 29.96 -19.64
CA GLU A 53 42.69 30.52 -20.22
C GLU A 53 43.05 31.91 -19.65
N ASP A 54 42.01 32.72 -19.34
CA ASP A 54 42.21 34.06 -18.72
C ASP A 54 40.97 34.52 -18.01
N ILE A 55 41.12 35.48 -17.06
CA ILE A 55 40.04 35.99 -16.25
C ILE A 55 40.15 37.53 -16.20
N GLU A 56 39.09 38.21 -16.64
CA GLU A 56 38.99 39.64 -16.62
C GLU A 56 37.87 40.11 -15.66
N PRO A 57 38.04 41.28 -14.98
CA PRO A 57 36.94 41.87 -14.21
C PRO A 57 35.76 42.24 -15.14
N HIS A 58 34.52 42.01 -14.66
CA HIS A 58 33.35 42.41 -15.43
C HIS A 58 33.16 43.93 -15.45
N PRO A 59 32.98 44.57 -16.64
CA PRO A 59 32.98 46.05 -16.73
C PRO A 59 31.83 46.75 -15.98
N ASN A 60 30.72 46.02 -15.74
CA ASN A 60 29.51 46.59 -15.15
C ASN A 60 29.03 45.85 -13.88
N ALA A 61 29.90 45.04 -13.22
CA ALA A 61 29.52 44.29 -12.02
C ALA A 61 30.74 43.89 -11.18
N ASP A 62 30.76 44.27 -9.90
CA ASP A 62 31.92 44.07 -9.02
C ASP A 62 32.15 42.60 -8.63
N LYS A 63 31.09 41.78 -8.58
CA LYS A 63 31.13 40.37 -8.18
C LYS A 63 31.27 39.41 -9.35
N LEU A 64 31.19 39.87 -10.59
CA LEU A 64 31.28 39.03 -11.77
C LEU A 64 32.67 39.12 -12.39
N ARG A 65 33.06 38.04 -13.09
CA ARG A 65 34.26 37.92 -13.91
C ARG A 65 33.87 37.48 -15.32
N VAL A 66 34.65 37.86 -16.29
CA VAL A 66 34.57 37.34 -17.66
C VAL A 66 35.72 36.36 -17.80
N CYS A 67 35.39 35.09 -17.87
CA CYS A 67 36.34 33.99 -18.07
C CYS A 67 36.47 33.69 -19.54
N LYS A 68 37.68 33.59 -20.05
CA LYS A 68 38.00 33.11 -21.38
C LYS A 68 38.28 31.62 -21.25
N VAL A 69 37.35 30.80 -21.79
CA VAL A 69 37.36 29.36 -21.58
C VAL A 69 37.56 28.62 -22.87
N ASP A 70 38.52 27.74 -22.91
CA ASP A 70 38.68 26.74 -23.95
C ASP A 70 37.72 25.57 -23.65
N ILE A 71 36.82 25.26 -24.57
CA ILE A 71 35.88 24.13 -24.49
C ILE A 71 36.19 23.06 -25.54
N GLY A 72 37.39 23.09 -26.17
CA GLY A 72 37.86 22.08 -27.10
C GLY A 72 37.31 22.19 -28.53
N ASP A 73 36.54 23.24 -28.85
CA ASP A 73 36.01 23.45 -30.21
C ASP A 73 36.88 24.34 -31.11
N GLY A 74 38.06 24.68 -30.65
CA GLY A 74 39.04 25.52 -31.36
C GLY A 74 38.82 27.02 -31.23
N GLU A 75 37.83 27.48 -30.42
CA GLU A 75 37.54 28.87 -30.14
C GLU A 75 37.46 29.12 -28.66
N ILE A 76 38.08 30.18 -28.19
CA ILE A 76 37.92 30.62 -26.78
C ILE A 76 36.57 31.28 -26.59
N LYS A 77 35.83 30.83 -25.59
CA LYS A 77 34.50 31.38 -25.28
C LYS A 77 34.55 32.33 -24.10
N ASP A 78 33.86 33.46 -24.22
CA ASP A 78 33.64 34.35 -23.12
C ASP A 78 32.45 33.82 -22.29
N ILE A 79 32.68 33.56 -21.00
CA ILE A 79 31.64 33.10 -20.07
C ILE A 79 31.68 34.01 -18.82
N VAL A 80 30.55 34.62 -18.49
CA VAL A 80 30.42 35.46 -17.29
C VAL A 80 30.11 34.54 -16.12
N CYS A 81 30.93 34.62 -15.07
CA CYS A 81 30.79 33.80 -13.87
C CYS A 81 30.89 34.61 -12.59
N GLY A 82 30.13 34.24 -11.57
CA GLY A 82 30.20 34.83 -10.21
C GLY A 82 30.98 33.98 -9.21
N GLY A 83 31.63 32.94 -9.67
CA GLY A 83 32.41 32.03 -8.79
C GLY A 83 33.54 32.71 -8.04
N ILE A 84 33.81 32.24 -6.82
CA ILE A 84 34.78 32.84 -5.92
C ILE A 84 36.17 32.20 -6.04
N ASN A 85 36.27 30.97 -6.50
CA ASN A 85 37.48 30.15 -6.60
C ASN A 85 38.04 30.06 -8.04
N LEU A 86 37.70 31.00 -8.92
CA LEU A 86 38.15 31.01 -10.31
C LEU A 86 39.63 31.32 -10.43
N GLU A 87 40.39 30.43 -11.04
CA GLU A 87 41.83 30.58 -11.29
C GLU A 87 42.18 30.29 -12.78
N LYS A 88 43.24 30.94 -13.28
CA LYS A 88 43.77 30.65 -14.60
C LYS A 88 44.36 29.24 -14.68
N GLY A 89 44.00 28.47 -15.66
CA GLY A 89 44.41 27.08 -15.82
C GLY A 89 43.51 26.06 -15.16
N MET A 90 42.48 26.53 -14.37
CA MET A 90 41.53 25.69 -13.71
C MET A 90 40.66 24.94 -14.73
N ARG A 91 40.42 23.63 -14.52
CA ARG A 91 39.43 22.87 -15.25
C ARG A 91 38.05 22.97 -14.55
N VAL A 92 37.05 23.28 -15.33
CA VAL A 92 35.69 23.59 -14.79
C VAL A 92 34.64 22.85 -15.59
N ALA A 93 33.48 22.58 -14.96
CA ALA A 93 32.31 22.09 -15.68
C ALA A 93 31.62 23.26 -16.40
N VAL A 94 31.49 23.13 -17.73
CA VAL A 94 30.86 24.13 -18.59
C VAL A 94 29.57 23.57 -19.17
N SER A 95 28.44 24.16 -18.79
CA SER A 95 27.16 23.94 -19.44
C SER A 95 27.07 24.80 -20.69
N CYS A 96 27.14 24.16 -21.85
CA CYS A 96 26.99 24.78 -23.16
C CYS A 96 25.51 25.08 -23.46
N PRO A 97 25.18 25.89 -24.48
CA PRO A 97 23.81 26.11 -24.92
C PRO A 97 23.10 24.77 -25.24
N GLY A 98 21.95 24.54 -24.64
CA GLY A 98 21.18 23.28 -24.66
C GLY A 98 21.27 22.46 -23.37
N ALA A 99 22.30 22.66 -22.55
CA ALA A 99 22.44 21.98 -21.27
C ALA A 99 21.30 22.38 -20.30
N ILE A 100 20.90 21.46 -19.46
CA ILE A 100 19.88 21.68 -18.42
C ILE A 100 20.55 21.77 -17.06
N VAL A 101 20.31 22.87 -16.34
CA VAL A 101 20.86 23.12 -15.00
C VAL A 101 19.75 23.50 -14.03
N ARG A 102 20.05 23.46 -12.73
CA ARG A 102 19.18 24.01 -11.67
C ARG A 102 19.93 25.12 -10.93
N TRP A 103 19.39 26.32 -10.89
CA TRP A 103 20.01 27.43 -10.19
C TRP A 103 20.20 27.11 -8.70
N HIS A 104 21.44 27.18 -8.23
CA HIS A 104 21.82 26.83 -6.86
C HIS A 104 21.37 25.40 -6.43
N GLY A 105 21.20 24.48 -7.39
CA GLY A 105 20.75 23.12 -7.10
C GLY A 105 19.24 22.97 -6.83
N GLU A 106 18.49 24.06 -6.84
CA GLU A 106 17.08 24.08 -6.49
C GLU A 106 16.17 24.61 -7.62
N GLY A 107 14.88 24.42 -7.49
CA GLY A 107 13.88 24.94 -8.42
C GLY A 107 13.70 24.15 -9.70
N GLU A 108 13.00 24.76 -10.67
CA GLU A 108 12.74 24.14 -11.97
C GLU A 108 14.00 24.09 -12.84
N PRO A 109 14.16 23.02 -13.66
CA PRO A 109 15.27 22.92 -14.60
C PRO A 109 15.25 24.07 -15.61
N VAL A 110 16.42 24.63 -15.92
CA VAL A 110 16.60 25.75 -16.83
C VAL A 110 17.54 25.36 -17.97
N GLU A 111 17.12 25.56 -19.21
CA GLU A 111 17.96 25.38 -20.38
C GLU A 111 18.94 26.55 -20.54
N ILE A 112 20.23 26.26 -20.62
CA ILE A 112 21.28 27.24 -20.85
C ILE A 112 21.23 27.74 -22.30
N LYS A 113 21.26 29.08 -22.44
CA LYS A 113 21.24 29.77 -23.72
C LYS A 113 22.33 30.84 -23.77
N LYS A 114 22.87 31.12 -24.98
CA LYS A 114 23.71 32.28 -25.17
C LYS A 114 22.98 33.54 -24.67
N SER A 115 23.56 34.25 -23.73
CA SER A 115 22.89 35.38 -23.08
C SER A 115 23.80 36.60 -22.97
N LYS A 116 23.24 37.73 -22.55
CA LYS A 116 24.00 38.92 -22.17
C LYS A 116 23.77 39.23 -20.71
N LEU A 117 24.80 39.09 -19.91
CA LEU A 117 24.76 39.38 -18.48
C LEU A 117 25.34 40.79 -18.26
N ARG A 118 24.50 41.71 -17.81
CA ARG A 118 24.85 43.13 -17.60
C ARG A 118 25.62 43.76 -18.77
N GLY A 119 25.28 43.36 -20.01
CA GLY A 119 25.85 43.92 -21.25
C GLY A 119 27.00 43.12 -21.88
N VAL A 120 27.59 42.17 -21.15
CA VAL A 120 28.63 41.26 -21.67
C VAL A 120 28.00 39.98 -22.14
N ALA A 121 28.41 39.47 -23.34
CA ALA A 121 27.94 38.22 -23.87
C ALA A 121 28.55 37.07 -23.04
N SER A 122 27.70 36.05 -22.72
CA SER A 122 28.12 34.78 -22.13
C SER A 122 27.71 33.65 -23.05
N TYR A 123 28.66 32.79 -23.42
CA TYR A 123 28.41 31.64 -24.31
C TYR A 123 27.58 30.58 -23.59
N GLY A 124 27.89 30.29 -22.34
CA GLY A 124 27.30 29.24 -21.54
C GLY A 124 27.42 29.60 -20.05
N MET A 125 27.56 28.59 -19.21
CA MET A 125 27.67 28.74 -17.76
C MET A 125 28.80 27.85 -17.22
N ILE A 126 29.68 28.42 -16.36
CA ILE A 126 30.58 27.64 -15.50
C ILE A 126 29.77 27.27 -14.27
N CYS A 127 29.71 26.00 -13.93
CA CYS A 127 28.76 25.49 -12.94
C CYS A 127 29.37 25.19 -11.57
N ALA A 128 28.62 25.44 -10.54
CA ALA A 128 28.81 24.82 -9.24
C ALA A 128 28.32 23.34 -9.30
N SER A 129 28.80 22.51 -8.39
CA SER A 129 28.43 21.07 -8.36
C SER A 129 26.93 20.86 -8.14
N ASP A 130 26.30 21.65 -7.28
CA ASP A 130 24.85 21.55 -7.01
C ASP A 130 24.00 21.87 -8.23
N GLU A 131 24.43 22.82 -9.09
CA GLU A 131 23.67 23.27 -10.25
C GLU A 131 23.52 22.19 -11.34
N ILE A 132 24.41 21.21 -11.33
CA ILE A 132 24.43 20.08 -12.27
C ILE A 132 24.17 18.74 -11.58
N GLY A 133 23.68 18.77 -10.31
CA GLY A 133 23.28 17.59 -9.54
C GLY A 133 24.45 16.74 -9.03
N LEU A 134 25.64 17.30 -8.92
CA LEU A 134 26.86 16.65 -8.39
C LEU A 134 27.23 17.09 -6.97
N GLY A 135 26.38 17.85 -6.27
CA GLY A 135 26.68 18.42 -4.96
C GLY A 135 27.01 17.40 -3.87
N ASP A 136 26.35 16.24 -3.87
CA ASP A 136 26.65 15.16 -2.94
C ASP A 136 27.99 14.46 -3.23
N LEU A 137 28.44 14.45 -4.50
CA LEU A 137 29.71 13.87 -4.91
C LEU A 137 30.87 14.87 -4.74
N PHE A 138 30.61 16.15 -4.99
CA PHE A 138 31.56 17.26 -4.85
C PHE A 138 30.94 18.37 -4.00
N PRO A 139 30.86 18.20 -2.68
CA PRO A 139 30.26 19.19 -1.81
C PRO A 139 31.09 20.50 -1.80
N ALA A 140 30.39 21.62 -2.06
CA ALA A 140 31.01 22.93 -2.00
C ALA A 140 31.39 23.30 -0.54
N SER A 141 32.52 23.89 -0.35
CA SER A 141 32.97 24.37 0.99
C SER A 141 32.47 25.78 1.33
N GLN A 142 32.10 26.56 0.29
CA GLN A 142 31.60 27.92 0.41
C GLN A 142 30.50 28.20 -0.62
N GLU A 143 29.68 29.21 -0.29
CA GLU A 143 28.68 29.69 -1.25
C GLU A 143 29.34 30.27 -2.52
N ALA A 144 28.77 29.98 -3.67
CA ALA A 144 29.28 30.39 -4.99
C ALA A 144 30.64 29.76 -5.40
N GLU A 145 31.02 28.66 -4.79
CA GLU A 145 32.18 27.86 -5.22
C GLU A 145 31.86 27.11 -6.50
N ILE A 146 32.75 27.20 -7.49
CA ILE A 146 32.62 26.47 -8.79
C ILE A 146 33.28 25.11 -8.66
N LEU A 147 32.70 24.11 -9.35
CA LEU A 147 33.27 22.76 -9.39
C LEU A 147 34.66 22.78 -10.04
N ASP A 148 35.68 22.48 -9.23
CA ASP A 148 37.07 22.34 -9.67
C ASP A 148 37.31 20.90 -10.15
N LEU A 149 37.58 20.73 -11.46
CA LEU A 149 37.91 19.47 -12.09
C LEU A 149 39.41 19.30 -12.39
N SER A 150 40.27 20.15 -11.79
CA SER A 150 41.73 20.14 -12.09
C SER A 150 42.42 18.85 -11.66
N ALA A 151 41.81 18.07 -10.77
CA ALA A 151 42.30 16.73 -10.40
C ALA A 151 42.10 15.70 -11.52
N PHE A 152 41.21 15.96 -12.51
CA PHE A 152 40.97 15.11 -13.64
C PHE A 152 41.79 15.58 -14.81
N ASP A 153 42.82 14.80 -15.20
CA ASP A 153 43.73 15.18 -16.31
C ASP A 153 43.15 14.80 -17.66
N VAL A 154 42.13 15.54 -18.09
CA VAL A 154 41.41 15.34 -19.36
C VAL A 154 41.50 16.58 -20.23
N PRO A 155 41.49 16.46 -21.59
CA PRO A 155 41.49 17.60 -22.50
C PRO A 155 40.27 18.49 -22.35
N ALA A 156 40.40 19.79 -22.69
CA ALA A 156 39.25 20.67 -22.87
C ALA A 156 38.32 20.08 -23.95
N GLY A 157 36.99 20.20 -23.72
CA GLY A 157 35.98 19.65 -24.63
C GLY A 157 35.62 18.19 -24.37
N THR A 158 36.32 17.48 -23.47
CA THR A 158 35.87 16.16 -23.01
C THR A 158 34.47 16.30 -22.41
N THR A 159 33.53 15.42 -22.76
CA THR A 159 32.20 15.45 -22.15
C THR A 159 32.30 15.27 -20.64
N LEU A 160 31.44 15.92 -19.87
CA LEU A 160 31.46 15.79 -18.41
C LEU A 160 31.23 14.35 -17.97
N ALA A 161 30.37 13.61 -18.70
CA ALA A 161 30.12 12.21 -18.44
C ALA A 161 31.38 11.34 -18.64
N ASP A 162 32.16 11.57 -19.71
CA ASP A 162 33.42 10.84 -19.90
C ASP A 162 34.48 11.22 -18.87
N ALA A 163 34.63 12.53 -18.59
CA ALA A 163 35.63 13.01 -17.66
C ALA A 163 35.43 12.44 -16.24
N LEU A 164 34.20 12.22 -15.84
CA LEU A 164 33.80 11.76 -14.50
C LEU A 164 33.33 10.29 -14.46
N ASP A 165 33.60 9.50 -15.51
CA ASP A 165 33.18 8.09 -15.62
C ASP A 165 31.69 7.88 -15.26
N LEU A 166 30.83 8.76 -15.80
CA LEU A 166 29.38 8.75 -15.60
C LEU A 166 28.61 8.10 -16.76
N ASN A 167 29.33 7.51 -17.72
CA ASN A 167 28.71 6.69 -18.76
C ASN A 167 28.27 5.34 -18.18
N ASP A 168 27.18 5.35 -17.47
CA ASP A 168 26.65 4.18 -16.77
C ASP A 168 25.14 4.06 -17.04
N VAL A 169 24.62 2.86 -16.87
CA VAL A 169 23.20 2.59 -16.91
C VAL A 169 22.74 2.25 -15.49
N LEU A 170 21.77 2.98 -15.01
CA LEU A 170 21.18 2.73 -13.72
C LEU A 170 19.85 1.98 -13.89
N LEU A 171 19.72 0.86 -13.20
CA LEU A 171 18.47 0.10 -13.12
C LEU A 171 17.75 0.47 -11.84
N GLU A 172 16.51 0.93 -11.94
CA GLU A 172 15.66 1.16 -10.78
C GLU A 172 14.76 -0.06 -10.54
N ILE A 173 14.99 -0.75 -9.43
CA ILE A 173 14.27 -1.98 -9.08
C ILE A 173 13.15 -1.66 -8.10
N ASP A 174 11.93 -2.17 -8.33
CA ASP A 174 10.84 -2.09 -7.36
C ASP A 174 11.16 -2.93 -6.11
N ASN A 175 11.27 -2.26 -4.98
CA ASN A 175 11.57 -2.92 -3.70
C ASN A 175 10.47 -3.90 -3.25
N LYS A 176 9.24 -3.77 -3.73
CA LYS A 176 8.13 -4.66 -3.39
C LYS A 176 8.28 -6.01 -4.07
N SER A 177 8.77 -6.02 -5.33
CA SER A 177 8.96 -7.24 -6.12
C SER A 177 10.02 -8.18 -5.54
N MET A 178 10.93 -7.68 -4.68
CA MET A 178 12.00 -8.47 -4.06
C MET A 178 11.89 -8.60 -2.53
N THR A 179 10.68 -8.42 -1.97
CA THR A 179 10.48 -8.45 -0.51
C THR A 179 10.82 -9.80 0.11
N ASN A 180 10.56 -10.92 -0.60
CA ASN A 180 10.90 -12.29 -0.20
C ASN A 180 12.32 -12.72 -0.62
N ARG A 181 13.03 -11.88 -1.37
CA ARG A 181 14.35 -12.17 -1.96
C ARG A 181 15.45 -11.33 -1.31
N PRO A 182 15.87 -11.65 -0.05
CA PRO A 182 16.92 -10.91 0.64
C PRO A 182 18.26 -10.93 -0.10
N ASP A 183 18.46 -11.92 -0.96
CA ASP A 183 19.66 -12.08 -1.76
C ASP A 183 19.83 -11.02 -2.85
N LEU A 184 18.74 -10.36 -3.27
CA LEU A 184 18.75 -9.38 -4.35
C LEU A 184 18.97 -7.92 -3.90
N TRP A 185 19.15 -7.68 -2.61
CA TRP A 185 19.35 -6.32 -2.06
C TRP A 185 20.77 -5.78 -2.20
N GLY A 186 21.50 -6.24 -3.21
CA GLY A 186 22.84 -5.80 -3.57
C GLY A 186 23.22 -6.20 -5.01
N HIS A 187 24.23 -5.56 -5.55
CA HIS A 187 24.72 -5.77 -6.93
C HIS A 187 25.09 -7.23 -7.23
N TYR A 188 25.71 -7.91 -6.26
CA TYR A 188 26.13 -9.31 -6.43
C TYR A 188 24.95 -10.27 -6.57
N GLY A 189 23.85 -10.04 -5.85
CA GLY A 189 22.66 -10.87 -5.98
C GLY A 189 22.01 -10.75 -7.37
N ILE A 190 21.88 -9.53 -7.87
CA ILE A 190 21.39 -9.29 -9.25
C ILE A 190 22.35 -9.82 -10.29
N ALA A 191 23.69 -9.66 -10.09
CA ALA A 191 24.69 -10.25 -10.97
C ALA A 191 24.54 -11.77 -11.07
N ARG A 192 24.22 -12.47 -9.94
CA ARG A 192 23.96 -13.90 -9.91
C ARG A 192 22.74 -14.30 -10.74
N GLU A 193 21.66 -13.55 -10.67
CA GLU A 193 20.46 -13.80 -11.48
C GLU A 193 20.76 -13.58 -12.97
N ILE A 194 21.43 -12.47 -13.32
CA ILE A 194 21.87 -12.22 -14.71
C ILE A 194 22.76 -13.35 -15.21
N ALA A 195 23.73 -13.81 -14.39
CA ALA A 195 24.59 -14.92 -14.74
C ALA A 195 23.80 -16.21 -15.02
N ALA A 196 22.77 -16.50 -14.20
CA ALA A 196 21.90 -17.66 -14.37
C ALA A 196 21.02 -17.55 -15.63
N LEU A 197 20.40 -16.39 -15.86
CA LEU A 197 19.51 -16.14 -17.01
C LEU A 197 20.28 -16.26 -18.34
N TYR A 198 21.43 -15.61 -18.44
CA TYR A 198 22.21 -15.56 -19.69
C TYR A 198 23.33 -16.62 -19.80
N ASN A 199 23.39 -17.53 -18.81
CA ASN A 199 24.42 -18.58 -18.75
C ASN A 199 25.85 -18.01 -18.80
N LEU A 200 26.09 -16.94 -18.03
CA LEU A 200 27.39 -16.28 -17.92
C LEU A 200 28.12 -16.74 -16.65
N PRO A 201 29.45 -16.74 -16.58
CA PRO A 201 30.19 -17.02 -15.38
C PRO A 201 30.01 -15.88 -14.36
N LEU A 202 29.73 -16.26 -13.11
CA LEU A 202 29.71 -15.33 -11.97
C LEU A 202 31.09 -15.29 -11.30
N ALA A 203 31.59 -14.09 -10.98
CA ALA A 203 32.83 -13.95 -10.25
C ALA A 203 32.68 -14.45 -8.81
N GLU A 204 33.59 -15.27 -8.35
CA GLU A 204 33.63 -15.77 -6.98
C GLU A 204 34.25 -14.73 -6.04
N ILE A 205 33.58 -14.46 -4.92
CA ILE A 205 34.12 -13.67 -3.81
C ILE A 205 34.97 -14.62 -2.96
N LYS A 206 36.29 -14.49 -3.01
CA LYS A 206 37.21 -15.38 -2.28
C LYS A 206 37.12 -15.13 -0.79
N PRO A 207 37.00 -16.17 0.04
CA PRO A 207 36.94 -16.03 1.50
C PRO A 207 38.12 -15.27 2.08
N PHE A 208 37.86 -14.50 3.14
CA PHE A 208 38.94 -13.90 3.94
C PHE A 208 39.48 -14.92 4.91
N GLU A 209 40.78 -15.09 4.95
CA GLU A 209 41.51 -15.97 5.87
C GLU A 209 42.45 -15.15 6.75
N THR A 210 42.53 -15.50 8.02
CA THR A 210 43.45 -14.89 9.00
C THR A 210 43.91 -15.90 10.05
N ASP A 211 45.19 -15.83 10.41
CA ASP A 211 45.79 -16.61 11.49
C ASP A 211 45.93 -15.79 12.79
N VAL A 212 45.29 -14.62 12.87
CA VAL A 212 45.38 -13.75 14.02
C VAL A 212 44.77 -14.40 15.25
N GLN A 213 45.58 -14.55 16.30
CA GLN A 213 45.13 -14.95 17.61
C GLN A 213 45.16 -13.75 18.55
N SER A 214 44.03 -13.39 19.12
CA SER A 214 43.92 -12.26 20.02
C SER A 214 42.88 -12.51 21.11
N ASP A 215 42.94 -11.69 22.17
CA ASP A 215 41.92 -11.69 23.23
C ASP A 215 40.62 -10.94 22.84
N PHE A 216 40.56 -10.36 21.63
CA PHE A 216 39.35 -9.69 21.14
C PHE A 216 38.19 -10.67 21.10
N ASN A 217 37.12 -10.34 21.80
CA ASN A 217 35.96 -11.21 21.95
C ASN A 217 34.64 -10.46 21.77
N VAL A 218 33.66 -11.17 21.26
CA VAL A 218 32.28 -10.74 21.14
C VAL A 218 31.39 -11.71 21.89
N GLU A 219 30.45 -11.21 22.67
CA GLU A 219 29.43 -12.00 23.33
C GLU A 219 28.06 -11.77 22.67
N ILE A 220 27.32 -12.83 22.42
CA ILE A 220 25.94 -12.78 21.92
C ILE A 220 25.04 -13.34 23.01
N ALA A 221 24.28 -12.47 23.66
CA ALA A 221 23.39 -12.84 24.75
C ALA A 221 22.09 -13.51 24.25
N ASP A 222 21.64 -13.17 23.04
CA ASP A 222 20.45 -13.78 22.41
C ASP A 222 20.78 -14.30 21.00
N PRO A 223 21.05 -15.61 20.86
CA PRO A 223 21.30 -16.25 19.58
C PRO A 223 20.13 -16.22 18.59
N ASP A 224 18.90 -16.09 19.05
CA ASP A 224 17.74 -16.01 18.19
C ASP A 224 17.61 -14.63 17.53
N ARG A 225 18.09 -13.58 18.21
CA ARG A 225 18.08 -12.22 17.71
C ARG A 225 19.36 -11.84 16.94
N CYS A 226 20.48 -12.47 17.26
CA CYS A 226 21.75 -12.30 16.55
C CYS A 226 22.37 -13.68 16.27
N PRO A 227 22.07 -14.31 15.13
CA PRO A 227 22.63 -15.62 14.77
C PRO A 227 24.14 -15.64 14.61
N ARG A 228 24.73 -14.57 14.06
CA ARG A 228 26.16 -14.45 13.80
C ARG A 228 26.65 -13.02 13.95
N TYR A 229 27.83 -12.87 14.52
CA TYR A 229 28.54 -11.61 14.61
C TYR A 229 30.04 -11.84 14.39
N ILE A 230 30.62 -11.16 13.41
CA ILE A 230 32.03 -11.14 13.13
C ILE A 230 32.56 -9.75 13.50
N GLY A 231 33.57 -9.71 14.33
CA GLY A 231 34.30 -8.50 14.68
C GLY A 231 35.76 -8.60 14.22
N VAL A 232 36.25 -7.58 13.51
CA VAL A 232 37.66 -7.49 13.10
C VAL A 232 38.24 -6.18 13.60
N GLU A 233 39.17 -6.30 14.54
CA GLU A 233 39.93 -5.12 15.02
C GLU A 233 41.13 -4.89 14.12
N MET A 234 41.31 -3.64 13.69
CA MET A 234 42.37 -3.24 12.77
C MET A 234 43.04 -1.96 13.22
N SER A 235 44.37 -1.85 12.98
CA SER A 235 45.14 -0.67 13.18
C SER A 235 45.91 -0.26 11.90
N GLY A 236 46.46 0.93 11.85
CA GLY A 236 47.18 1.43 10.67
C GLY A 236 46.22 1.97 9.59
N VAL A 237 45.04 2.40 10.03
CA VAL A 237 44.09 3.16 9.21
C VAL A 237 44.12 4.63 9.55
N ASN A 238 43.57 5.49 8.71
CA ASN A 238 43.36 6.89 8.96
C ASN A 238 42.16 7.39 8.16
N VAL A 239 41.54 8.47 8.65
CA VAL A 239 40.44 9.10 7.94
C VAL A 239 40.96 9.86 6.72
N LYS A 240 40.53 9.47 5.55
CA LYS A 240 40.83 10.11 4.25
C LYS A 240 39.65 9.94 3.32
N GLU A 241 39.63 10.62 2.20
CA GLU A 241 38.66 10.40 1.14
C GLU A 241 38.83 9.01 0.51
N ALA A 242 37.72 8.40 0.14
CA ALA A 242 37.73 7.18 -0.64
C ALA A 242 38.21 7.47 -2.08
N PRO A 243 38.73 6.48 -2.83
CA PRO A 243 39.02 6.64 -4.24
C PRO A 243 37.77 7.11 -5.00
N TYR A 244 37.98 7.98 -5.99
CA TYR A 244 36.89 8.56 -6.78
C TYR A 244 35.90 7.52 -7.32
N GLN A 245 36.38 6.40 -7.85
CA GLN A 245 35.52 5.32 -8.36
C GLN A 245 34.56 4.79 -7.28
N MET A 246 35.02 4.62 -6.05
CA MET A 246 34.16 4.19 -4.93
C MET A 246 33.15 5.27 -4.57
N GLN A 247 33.57 6.52 -4.49
CA GLN A 247 32.68 7.64 -4.22
C GLN A 247 31.60 7.78 -5.30
N SER A 248 32.02 7.75 -6.59
CA SER A 248 31.11 7.84 -7.75
C SER A 248 30.06 6.71 -7.76
N ARG A 249 30.46 5.46 -7.49
CA ARG A 249 29.51 4.31 -7.42
C ARG A 249 28.51 4.42 -6.29
N ILE A 250 28.93 4.85 -5.10
CA ILE A 250 28.05 5.12 -3.96
C ILE A 250 27.03 6.20 -4.34
N TRP A 251 27.51 7.30 -4.94
CA TRP A 251 26.66 8.41 -5.38
C TRP A 251 25.66 7.99 -6.48
N LYS A 252 26.11 7.24 -7.50
CA LYS A 252 25.26 6.74 -8.59
C LYS A 252 24.01 5.98 -8.10
N VAL A 253 24.12 5.30 -6.97
CA VAL A 253 23.01 4.54 -6.36
C VAL A 253 22.26 5.28 -5.25
N GLY A 254 22.54 6.59 -5.11
CA GLY A 254 21.76 7.50 -4.26
C GLY A 254 22.24 7.62 -2.82
N MET A 255 23.49 7.21 -2.52
CA MET A 255 24.09 7.44 -1.20
C MET A 255 25.19 8.51 -1.30
N ARG A 256 25.40 9.27 -0.21
CA ARG A 256 26.44 10.28 -0.14
C ARG A 256 27.75 9.67 0.36
N PRO A 257 28.89 9.85 -0.35
CA PRO A 257 30.22 9.52 0.16
C PRO A 257 30.57 10.36 1.39
N ILE A 258 31.30 9.78 2.34
CA ILE A 258 31.65 10.44 3.62
C ILE A 258 33.17 10.44 3.83
N ASN A 259 33.76 9.28 3.99
CA ASN A 259 35.18 9.04 4.11
C ASN A 259 35.47 7.55 3.85
N ALA A 260 36.72 7.21 3.55
CA ALA A 260 37.09 5.85 3.13
C ALA A 260 36.67 4.75 4.13
N LEU A 261 36.72 5.01 5.44
CA LEU A 261 36.37 3.99 6.43
C LEU A 261 34.87 3.68 6.43
N VAL A 262 34.03 4.73 6.32
CA VAL A 262 32.56 4.60 6.24
C VAL A 262 32.15 4.17 4.83
N ASP A 263 32.80 4.68 3.81
CA ASP A 263 32.47 4.39 2.41
C ASP A 263 32.72 2.93 2.07
N ILE A 264 33.76 2.28 2.60
CA ILE A 264 33.98 0.84 2.47
C ILE A 264 32.77 0.07 3.01
N THR A 265 32.26 0.43 4.19
CA THR A 265 31.13 -0.28 4.79
C THR A 265 29.85 -0.12 3.98
N ASN A 266 29.57 1.08 3.50
CA ASN A 266 28.44 1.35 2.61
C ASN A 266 28.59 0.66 1.25
N TYR A 267 29.78 0.68 0.68
CA TYR A 267 30.10 0.03 -0.59
C TYR A 267 29.87 -1.48 -0.52
N VAL A 268 30.37 -2.13 0.55
CA VAL A 268 30.16 -3.57 0.76
C VAL A 268 28.69 -3.91 0.97
N MET A 269 27.97 -3.11 1.74
CA MET A 269 26.51 -3.27 1.91
C MET A 269 25.79 -3.19 0.56
N LEU A 270 26.11 -2.23 -0.28
CA LEU A 270 25.50 -2.06 -1.60
C LEU A 270 25.94 -3.15 -2.60
N ALA A 271 27.16 -3.66 -2.46
CA ALA A 271 27.66 -4.76 -3.28
C ALA A 271 27.01 -6.10 -2.90
N THR A 272 27.01 -6.46 -1.64
CA THR A 272 26.61 -7.80 -1.15
C THR A 272 25.16 -7.88 -0.67
N GLY A 273 24.55 -6.76 -0.31
CA GLY A 273 23.27 -6.72 0.41
C GLY A 273 23.38 -7.01 1.91
N ASN A 274 24.59 -7.20 2.46
CA ASN A 274 24.82 -7.37 3.89
C ASN A 274 25.41 -6.10 4.49
N PRO A 275 24.71 -5.37 5.36
CA PRO A 275 25.25 -4.21 6.03
C PRO A 275 26.47 -4.55 6.86
N THR A 276 27.43 -3.62 6.89
CA THR A 276 28.61 -3.66 7.77
C THR A 276 28.74 -2.31 8.47
N HIS A 277 29.45 -2.27 9.59
CA HIS A 277 29.67 -1.04 10.34
C HIS A 277 31.13 -0.95 10.84
N ALA A 278 31.63 0.26 10.99
CA ALA A 278 32.96 0.51 11.52
C ALA A 278 32.87 1.40 12.78
N PHE A 279 33.36 0.90 13.90
CA PHE A 279 33.51 1.65 15.15
C PHE A 279 34.92 2.19 15.28
N ASP A 280 35.08 3.36 15.91
CA ASP A 280 36.38 3.81 16.42
C ASP A 280 36.78 2.91 17.59
N ALA A 281 37.80 2.08 17.41
CA ALA A 281 38.21 1.10 18.41
C ALA A 281 38.70 1.74 19.73
N ASP A 282 39.18 2.97 19.69
CA ASP A 282 39.66 3.67 20.89
C ASP A 282 38.50 4.18 21.78
N ASN A 283 37.28 4.18 21.24
CA ASN A 283 36.06 4.57 21.97
C ASN A 283 35.23 3.34 22.44
N ILE A 284 35.61 2.11 22.09
CA ILE A 284 35.03 0.88 22.62
C ILE A 284 35.78 0.41 23.86
N SER A 285 35.06 0.30 24.96
CA SER A 285 35.61 -0.12 26.26
C SER A 285 35.47 -1.64 26.43
N ASP A 286 36.60 -2.34 26.58
CA ASP A 286 36.79 -3.76 26.84
C ASP A 286 36.34 -4.67 25.67
N HIS A 287 35.02 -5.04 25.59
CA HIS A 287 34.54 -6.04 24.67
C HIS A 287 33.12 -5.69 24.16
N ILE A 288 32.74 -6.29 23.05
CA ILE A 288 31.43 -6.11 22.46
C ILE A 288 30.45 -7.15 22.98
N VAL A 289 29.26 -6.68 23.43
CA VAL A 289 28.14 -7.56 23.81
C VAL A 289 26.89 -7.18 23.01
N VAL A 290 26.33 -8.16 22.29
CA VAL A 290 25.03 -8.01 21.62
C VAL A 290 23.94 -8.52 22.56
N ARG A 291 23.09 -7.64 23.08
CA ARG A 291 22.06 -7.95 24.08
C ARG A 291 20.78 -7.16 23.86
N HIS A 292 19.74 -7.53 24.57
CA HIS A 292 18.56 -6.67 24.71
C HIS A 292 18.89 -5.40 25.50
N ALA A 293 18.26 -4.30 25.14
CA ALA A 293 18.33 -3.07 25.91
C ALA A 293 17.64 -3.22 27.27
N ALA A 294 18.10 -2.46 28.26
CA ALA A 294 17.34 -2.27 29.48
C ALA A 294 16.18 -1.28 29.25
N GLU A 295 15.16 -1.36 30.10
CA GLU A 295 14.00 -0.46 30.00
C GLU A 295 14.43 0.99 30.22
N ASN A 296 14.08 1.87 29.26
CA ASN A 296 14.45 3.28 29.24
C ASN A 296 15.98 3.55 29.16
N GLU A 297 16.75 2.59 28.71
CA GLU A 297 18.17 2.78 28.42
C GLU A 297 18.36 3.84 27.34
N LYS A 298 19.36 4.72 27.50
CA LYS A 298 19.57 5.85 26.60
C LYS A 298 20.61 5.54 25.53
N LEU A 299 20.32 5.93 24.30
CA LEU A 299 21.29 5.86 23.19
C LEU A 299 21.15 7.11 22.32
N LEU A 300 22.25 7.81 22.13
CA LEU A 300 22.36 8.91 21.16
C LEU A 300 22.86 8.32 19.83
N LEU A 301 22.08 8.48 18.78
CA LEU A 301 22.41 7.97 17.46
C LEU A 301 23.27 8.94 16.63
N LEU A 302 23.86 8.44 15.53
CA LEU A 302 24.65 9.24 14.57
C LEU A 302 23.91 10.42 13.95
N ASN A 303 22.57 10.40 13.94
CA ASN A 303 21.73 11.51 13.46
C ASN A 303 21.28 12.46 14.57
N ASP A 304 22.00 12.51 15.69
CA ASP A 304 21.72 13.33 16.87
C ASP A 304 20.38 13.06 17.58
N LYS A 305 19.69 11.96 17.25
CA LYS A 305 18.44 11.56 17.90
C LYS A 305 18.75 10.76 19.17
N GLU A 306 18.34 11.26 20.34
CA GLU A 306 18.40 10.51 21.60
C GLU A 306 17.19 9.61 21.73
N LEU A 307 17.42 8.31 21.88
CA LEU A 307 16.38 7.30 22.08
C LEU A 307 16.26 6.90 23.55
N SER A 308 15.03 6.56 23.97
CA SER A 308 14.74 5.79 25.17
C SER A 308 14.32 4.39 24.72
N LEU A 309 15.19 3.43 24.96
CA LEU A 309 15.06 2.07 24.48
C LEU A 309 14.07 1.25 25.32
N CYS A 310 13.52 0.21 24.75
CA CYS A 310 12.71 -0.80 25.45
C CYS A 310 13.37 -2.17 25.39
N THR A 311 12.93 -3.10 26.21
CA THR A 311 13.50 -4.44 26.33
C THR A 311 13.37 -5.33 25.09
N ASP A 312 12.56 -4.97 24.10
CA ASP A 312 12.49 -5.67 22.80
C ASP A 312 13.59 -5.20 21.82
N ASP A 313 14.23 -4.07 22.07
CA ASP A 313 15.30 -3.55 21.22
C ASP A 313 16.59 -4.30 21.42
N LEU A 314 17.25 -4.65 20.31
CA LEU A 314 18.58 -5.25 20.32
C LEU A 314 19.63 -4.16 20.21
N VAL A 315 20.63 -4.17 21.06
CA VAL A 315 21.72 -3.20 21.10
C VAL A 315 23.08 -3.91 21.05
N ILE A 316 24.02 -3.21 20.46
CA ILE A 316 25.44 -3.53 20.58
C ILE A 316 26.00 -2.65 21.70
N THR A 317 26.68 -3.24 22.65
CA THR A 317 27.17 -2.56 23.86
C THR A 317 28.64 -2.85 24.12
N ASP A 318 29.29 -1.95 24.83
CA ASP A 318 30.53 -2.20 25.53
C ASP A 318 30.30 -2.24 27.05
N SER A 319 31.35 -2.13 27.86
CA SER A 319 31.22 -2.14 29.32
C SER A 319 30.59 -0.85 29.89
N GLU A 320 30.52 0.23 29.13
CA GLU A 320 29.94 1.51 29.54
C GLU A 320 28.47 1.67 29.15
N GLY A 321 27.99 0.92 28.18
CA GLY A 321 26.58 0.95 27.74
C GLY A 321 26.38 0.72 26.24
N PRO A 322 25.22 1.09 25.68
CA PRO A 322 24.91 0.87 24.28
C PRO A 322 25.73 1.81 23.37
N VAL A 323 26.35 1.20 22.36
CA VAL A 323 27.14 1.87 21.33
C VAL A 323 26.45 1.91 19.98
N ALA A 324 25.49 1.01 19.73
CA ALA A 324 24.68 1.03 18.51
C ALA A 324 23.30 0.39 18.72
N LEU A 325 22.34 0.84 17.95
CA LEU A 325 21.05 0.16 17.77
C LEU A 325 21.24 -0.91 16.68
N ALA A 326 21.33 -2.18 17.09
CA ALA A 326 21.74 -3.29 16.24
C ALA A 326 20.94 -3.37 14.94
N GLY A 327 21.63 -3.38 13.81
CA GLY A 327 21.06 -3.48 12.47
C GLY A 327 20.24 -2.27 12.00
N VAL A 328 20.19 -1.20 12.78
CA VAL A 328 19.45 0.03 12.44
C VAL A 328 20.40 1.21 12.27
N MET A 329 21.12 1.62 13.32
CA MET A 329 22.01 2.78 13.24
C MET A 329 23.08 2.75 14.35
N GLY A 330 24.29 3.18 14.02
CA GLY A 330 25.39 3.40 14.98
C GLY A 330 25.10 4.50 15.97
N GLY A 331 25.79 4.46 17.11
CA GLY A 331 25.77 5.51 18.13
C GLY A 331 26.74 6.65 17.81
N ALA A 332 26.48 7.81 18.39
CA ALA A 332 27.33 8.99 18.21
C ALA A 332 28.69 8.87 18.95
N LYS A 333 28.72 8.12 20.08
CA LYS A 333 29.90 7.93 20.90
C LYS A 333 31.08 7.31 20.14
N ASP A 334 30.76 6.30 19.31
CA ASP A 334 31.76 5.42 18.70
C ASP A 334 31.93 5.66 17.20
N SER A 335 31.48 6.84 16.76
CA SER A 335 31.59 7.30 15.37
C SER A 335 33.07 7.50 14.97
N ILE A 336 33.30 7.27 13.67
CA ILE A 336 34.61 7.59 13.08
C ILE A 336 34.89 9.09 13.15
N LEU A 337 35.95 9.44 13.79
CA LEU A 337 36.43 10.83 13.98
C LEU A 337 37.67 11.11 13.14
N PRO A 338 38.01 12.37 12.83
CA PRO A 338 39.21 12.71 12.04
C PRO A 338 40.53 12.15 12.55
N LYS A 339 40.59 11.80 13.84
CA LYS A 339 41.77 11.24 14.52
C LYS A 339 41.77 9.71 14.61
N THR A 340 40.76 9.04 14.10
CA THR A 340 40.64 7.58 14.20
C THR A 340 41.76 6.85 13.44
N GLU A 341 42.55 6.04 14.14
CA GLU A 341 43.68 5.25 13.63
C GLU A 341 43.47 3.74 13.82
N ARG A 342 42.45 3.37 14.60
CA ARG A 342 42.06 1.97 14.87
C ARG A 342 40.55 1.83 14.72
N VAL A 343 40.11 0.73 14.07
CA VAL A 343 38.71 0.46 13.84
C VAL A 343 38.33 -0.97 14.21
N ILE A 344 37.10 -1.17 14.66
CA ILE A 344 36.48 -2.47 14.75
C ILE A 344 35.44 -2.53 13.64
N LEU A 345 35.64 -3.44 12.69
CA LEU A 345 34.67 -3.75 11.65
C LEU A 345 33.65 -4.76 12.19
N GLU A 346 32.37 -4.40 12.14
CA GLU A 346 31.24 -5.26 12.40
C GLU A 346 30.74 -5.86 11.09
N VAL A 347 30.61 -7.18 11.03
CA VAL A 347 29.87 -7.91 9.98
C VAL A 347 28.92 -8.90 10.67
N ALA A 348 27.66 -8.53 10.77
CA ALA A 348 26.72 -9.26 11.59
C ALA A 348 25.47 -9.70 10.82
N ASN A 349 24.69 -10.59 11.45
CA ASN A 349 23.36 -10.98 11.02
C ASN A 349 22.38 -10.82 12.18
N PHE A 350 21.22 -10.21 11.92
CA PHE A 350 20.20 -9.93 12.92
C PHE A 350 18.83 -10.46 12.48
N GLU A 351 17.99 -10.79 13.45
CA GLU A 351 16.64 -11.32 13.21
C GLU A 351 15.73 -10.23 12.62
N ALA A 352 15.13 -10.55 11.47
CA ALA A 352 14.44 -9.58 10.61
C ALA A 352 13.24 -8.89 11.27
N ALA A 353 12.40 -9.63 11.98
CA ALA A 353 11.17 -9.09 12.57
C ALA A 353 11.48 -8.10 13.70
N GLY A 354 12.51 -8.37 14.49
CA GLY A 354 12.98 -7.45 15.53
C GLY A 354 13.49 -6.15 14.98
N ILE A 355 14.39 -6.22 13.98
CA ILE A 355 14.93 -5.02 13.33
C ILE A 355 13.79 -4.17 12.75
N ARG A 356 12.83 -4.81 12.06
CA ARG A 356 11.68 -4.10 11.51
C ARG A 356 10.85 -3.39 12.60
N ARG A 357 10.55 -4.09 13.73
CA ARG A 357 9.79 -3.49 14.84
C ARG A 357 10.53 -2.30 15.45
N THR A 358 11.83 -2.44 15.68
CA THR A 358 12.68 -1.38 16.23
C THR A 358 12.75 -0.17 15.30
N ALA A 359 13.00 -0.38 14.00
CA ALA A 359 13.05 0.69 13.01
C ALA A 359 11.73 1.48 12.91
N LEU A 360 10.59 0.76 12.93
CA LEU A 360 9.25 1.38 12.93
C LEU A 360 8.94 2.12 14.25
N ARG A 361 9.32 1.55 15.40
CA ARG A 361 9.07 2.15 16.72
C ARG A 361 9.69 3.53 16.84
N TYR A 362 10.90 3.68 16.32
CA TYR A 362 11.65 4.94 16.44
C TYR A 362 11.57 5.82 15.18
N ASP A 363 10.76 5.43 14.19
CA ASP A 363 10.69 6.11 12.89
C ASP A 363 12.12 6.38 12.34
N ASN A 364 12.92 5.32 12.31
CA ASN A 364 14.32 5.38 11.91
C ASN A 364 14.66 4.23 10.93
N ARG A 365 14.14 4.36 9.70
CA ARG A 365 14.40 3.42 8.63
C ARG A 365 15.65 3.81 7.87
N THR A 366 16.65 2.92 7.84
CA THR A 366 17.93 3.11 7.18
C THR A 366 18.14 2.09 6.07
N GLU A 367 19.18 2.27 5.25
CA GLU A 367 19.61 1.29 4.25
C GLU A 367 19.98 -0.06 4.90
N ALA A 368 20.58 -0.02 6.10
CA ALA A 368 20.90 -1.21 6.87
C ALA A 368 19.63 -1.93 7.34
N SER A 369 18.71 -1.22 8.03
CA SER A 369 17.48 -1.81 8.54
C SER A 369 16.57 -2.33 7.41
N SER A 370 16.55 -1.65 6.27
CA SER A 370 15.78 -2.06 5.08
C SER A 370 16.24 -3.39 4.50
N ARG A 371 17.52 -3.75 4.69
CA ARG A 371 18.10 -5.05 4.30
C ARG A 371 17.90 -6.10 5.38
N TYR A 372 18.23 -5.82 6.62
CA TYR A 372 18.07 -6.78 7.73
C TYR A 372 16.61 -7.22 7.92
N GLU A 373 15.63 -6.31 7.72
CA GLU A 373 14.20 -6.66 7.82
C GLU A 373 13.72 -7.71 6.80
N LYS A 374 14.59 -8.11 5.85
CA LYS A 374 14.28 -9.10 4.79
C LYS A 374 14.85 -10.49 5.08
N ALA A 375 15.33 -10.75 6.26
CA ALA A 375 15.90 -12.03 6.67
C ALA A 375 17.15 -12.44 5.85
N ILE A 376 18.18 -11.61 5.90
CA ILE A 376 19.48 -11.88 5.26
C ILE A 376 20.06 -13.20 5.79
N ASP A 377 20.71 -13.94 4.91
CA ASP A 377 21.45 -15.15 5.19
C ASP A 377 22.70 -14.88 6.06
N PRO A 378 22.88 -15.56 7.21
CA PRO A 378 24.07 -15.40 8.03
C PRO A 378 25.38 -15.86 7.35
N GLU A 379 25.34 -16.73 6.35
CA GLU A 379 26.53 -17.10 5.57
C GLU A 379 27.03 -15.97 4.67
N ARG A 380 26.18 -14.99 4.35
CA ARG A 380 26.58 -13.80 3.58
C ARG A 380 27.59 -12.94 4.30
N CYS A 381 27.67 -13.03 5.63
CA CYS A 381 28.70 -12.37 6.40
C CYS A 381 30.11 -12.69 5.88
N ASP A 382 30.37 -13.90 5.37
CA ASP A 382 31.67 -14.26 4.81
C ASP A 382 32.00 -13.47 3.54
N GLN A 383 31.01 -13.26 2.66
CA GLN A 383 31.18 -12.45 1.45
C GLN A 383 31.40 -10.97 1.78
N ALA A 384 30.62 -10.45 2.73
CA ALA A 384 30.75 -9.07 3.19
C ALA A 384 32.11 -8.85 3.87
N LEU A 385 32.56 -9.76 4.72
CA LEU A 385 33.86 -9.73 5.35
C LEU A 385 34.98 -9.74 4.29
N ALA A 386 34.91 -10.65 3.34
CA ALA A 386 35.94 -10.82 2.31
C ALA A 386 36.13 -9.54 1.50
N LEU A 387 35.04 -8.94 1.00
CA LEU A 387 35.10 -7.68 0.25
C LEU A 387 35.54 -6.51 1.12
N SER A 388 35.04 -6.41 2.37
CA SER A 388 35.51 -5.38 3.30
C SER A 388 37.01 -5.43 3.50
N MET A 389 37.54 -6.61 3.80
CA MET A 389 38.98 -6.79 4.04
C MET A 389 39.82 -6.60 2.78
N GLN A 390 39.27 -6.92 1.60
CA GLN A 390 39.94 -6.59 0.35
C GLN A 390 40.10 -5.07 0.20
N TYR A 391 39.02 -4.29 0.30
CA TYR A 391 39.09 -2.83 0.16
C TYR A 391 39.88 -2.16 1.27
N PHE A 392 39.79 -2.62 2.51
CA PHE A 392 40.62 -2.11 3.60
C PHE A 392 42.10 -2.32 3.31
N LYS A 393 42.55 -3.51 2.84
CA LYS A 393 43.94 -3.79 2.49
C LYS A 393 44.42 -3.01 1.26
N GLU A 394 43.57 -2.80 0.27
CA GLU A 394 43.90 -2.01 -0.92
C GLU A 394 44.09 -0.52 -0.57
N LEU A 395 43.25 0.04 0.28
CA LEU A 395 43.30 1.44 0.65
C LEU A 395 44.32 1.76 1.76
N TYR A 396 44.60 0.80 2.60
CA TYR A 396 45.50 0.94 3.75
C TYR A 396 46.61 -0.14 3.72
N PRO A 397 47.69 0.08 2.96
CA PRO A 397 48.76 -0.93 2.84
C PRO A 397 49.45 -1.27 4.18
N GLU A 398 49.43 -0.35 5.14
CA GLU A 398 50.02 -0.53 6.50
C GLU A 398 49.04 -1.18 7.50
N LEU A 399 47.82 -1.54 7.04
CA LEU A 399 46.80 -2.13 7.88
C LEU A 399 47.29 -3.44 8.52
N LYS A 400 47.01 -3.56 9.80
CA LYS A 400 47.26 -4.79 10.56
C LYS A 400 45.94 -5.23 11.23
N VAL A 401 45.57 -6.46 11.04
CA VAL A 401 44.49 -7.09 11.82
C VAL A 401 45.07 -7.39 13.20
N THR A 402 44.53 -6.76 14.23
CA THR A 402 44.97 -6.92 15.63
C THR A 402 44.07 -7.82 16.44
N GLY A 403 42.79 -7.98 16.00
CA GLY A 403 41.80 -8.84 16.62
C GLY A 403 40.84 -9.43 15.61
N TYR A 404 40.43 -10.66 15.85
CA TYR A 404 39.43 -11.36 15.05
C TYR A 404 38.55 -12.25 15.90
N CYS A 405 37.25 -12.18 15.73
CA CYS A 405 36.30 -13.03 16.43
C CYS A 405 35.09 -13.27 15.51
N ASP A 406 34.78 -14.53 15.24
CA ASP A 406 33.55 -14.97 14.53
C ASP A 406 32.71 -15.82 15.50
N LYS A 407 31.60 -15.31 15.93
CA LYS A 407 30.58 -15.98 16.74
C LYS A 407 29.39 -16.38 15.90
N TYR A 408 29.42 -17.57 15.33
CA TYR A 408 28.30 -18.15 14.61
C TYR A 408 27.52 -19.11 15.52
N VAL A 409 26.65 -18.56 16.34
CA VAL A 409 25.97 -19.30 17.44
C VAL A 409 24.72 -20.05 16.98
N LYS A 410 24.05 -19.59 15.94
CA LYS A 410 22.86 -20.25 15.38
C LYS A 410 23.04 -20.45 13.87
N LYS A 411 23.58 -21.63 13.52
CA LYS A 411 23.84 -21.96 12.11
C LYS A 411 22.55 -22.13 11.31
N LEU A 412 22.55 -21.57 10.11
CA LEU A 412 21.47 -21.74 9.16
C LEU A 412 21.39 -23.19 8.68
N LYS A 413 20.18 -23.76 8.69
CA LYS A 413 19.90 -25.04 8.06
C LYS A 413 19.39 -24.78 6.64
N ARG A 414 20.04 -25.34 5.63
CA ARG A 414 19.58 -25.26 4.24
C ARG A 414 18.23 -25.97 4.09
N ALA A 415 17.32 -25.41 3.32
CA ALA A 415 16.03 -26.01 3.04
C ALA A 415 16.18 -27.21 2.09
N GLU A 416 15.60 -28.35 2.48
CA GLU A 416 15.59 -29.60 1.72
C GLU A 416 14.16 -29.91 1.30
N ILE A 417 13.91 -30.08 0.01
CA ILE A 417 12.58 -30.23 -0.55
C ILE A 417 12.52 -31.41 -1.50
N ASP A 418 11.57 -32.32 -1.26
CA ASP A 418 11.27 -33.42 -2.17
C ASP A 418 10.16 -33.05 -3.15
N VAL A 419 10.44 -33.22 -4.45
CA VAL A 419 9.53 -32.88 -5.54
C VAL A 419 9.30 -34.07 -6.43
N ASN A 420 8.05 -34.46 -6.64
CA ASN A 420 7.69 -35.51 -7.62
C ASN A 420 7.58 -34.88 -9.02
N LEU A 421 8.38 -35.37 -9.97
CA LEU A 421 8.46 -34.81 -11.33
C LEU A 421 7.14 -34.93 -12.12
N VAL A 422 6.31 -35.96 -11.85
CA VAL A 422 4.98 -36.04 -12.47
C VAL A 422 4.06 -34.96 -11.95
N TRP A 423 4.14 -34.61 -10.66
CA TRP A 423 3.42 -33.50 -10.09
C TRP A 423 3.91 -32.17 -10.67
N LEU A 424 5.23 -32.00 -10.80
CA LEU A 424 5.85 -30.80 -11.36
C LEU A 424 5.38 -30.57 -12.81
N GLU A 425 5.47 -31.58 -13.66
CA GLU A 425 4.99 -31.53 -15.06
C GLU A 425 3.50 -31.14 -15.14
N LYS A 426 2.67 -31.78 -14.29
CA LYS A 426 1.23 -31.47 -14.23
C LYS A 426 0.96 -30.03 -13.80
N ARG A 427 1.74 -29.49 -12.87
CA ARG A 427 1.58 -28.11 -12.37
C ARG A 427 2.07 -27.09 -13.37
N LEU A 428 3.19 -27.33 -14.03
CA LEU A 428 3.72 -26.48 -15.09
C LEU A 428 2.86 -26.50 -16.37
N GLY A 429 2.12 -27.62 -16.60
CA GLY A 429 1.42 -27.82 -17.86
C GLY A 429 2.37 -28.04 -19.06
N LYS A 430 3.65 -28.30 -18.81
CA LYS A 430 4.70 -28.46 -19.78
C LYS A 430 5.64 -29.59 -19.37
N HIS A 431 5.99 -30.44 -20.32
CA HIS A 431 7.03 -31.43 -20.13
C HIS A 431 8.40 -30.80 -20.29
N LEU A 432 9.27 -30.95 -19.29
CA LEU A 432 10.69 -30.62 -19.34
C LEU A 432 11.47 -31.88 -19.03
N THR A 433 12.62 -32.05 -19.66
CA THR A 433 13.52 -33.16 -19.37
C THR A 433 14.19 -32.99 -18.00
N ASN A 434 14.65 -34.08 -17.42
CA ASN A 434 15.39 -34.05 -16.15
C ASN A 434 16.62 -33.13 -16.21
N ASP A 435 17.36 -33.18 -17.33
CA ASP A 435 18.57 -32.37 -17.54
C ASP A 435 18.23 -30.87 -17.63
N GLU A 436 17.10 -30.51 -18.24
CA GLU A 436 16.64 -29.11 -18.31
C GLU A 436 16.24 -28.60 -16.91
N ILE A 437 15.51 -29.40 -16.13
CA ILE A 437 15.09 -29.03 -14.77
C ILE A 437 16.32 -28.87 -13.88
N GLN A 438 17.20 -29.90 -13.86
CA GLN A 438 18.40 -29.89 -13.05
C GLN A 438 19.32 -28.71 -13.44
N GLY A 439 19.58 -28.53 -14.74
CA GLY A 439 20.46 -27.46 -15.21
C GLY A 439 19.95 -26.05 -14.88
N LYS A 440 18.62 -25.83 -14.85
CA LYS A 440 18.03 -24.55 -14.44
C LYS A 440 18.22 -24.27 -12.96
N LEU A 441 17.97 -25.25 -12.10
CA LEU A 441 18.10 -25.12 -10.64
C LEU A 441 19.58 -25.00 -10.22
N GLU A 442 20.49 -25.79 -10.82
CA GLU A 442 21.93 -25.72 -10.50
C GLU A 442 22.55 -24.35 -10.83
N LYS A 443 22.08 -23.68 -11.91
CA LYS A 443 22.51 -22.31 -12.23
C LYS A 443 22.15 -21.29 -11.15
N LEU A 444 21.09 -21.55 -10.41
CA LEU A 444 20.67 -20.74 -9.26
C LEU A 444 21.34 -21.15 -7.95
N GLY A 445 22.23 -22.15 -7.99
CA GLY A 445 22.98 -22.65 -6.83
C GLY A 445 22.26 -23.71 -6.00
N PHE A 446 21.20 -24.34 -6.51
CA PHE A 446 20.58 -25.47 -5.86
C PHE A 446 21.39 -26.75 -6.08
N ASP A 447 21.48 -27.61 -5.04
CA ASP A 447 21.96 -28.97 -5.24
C ASP A 447 20.78 -29.87 -5.58
N VAL A 448 20.87 -30.59 -6.72
CA VAL A 448 19.74 -31.35 -7.26
C VAL A 448 20.14 -32.83 -7.44
N GLN A 449 19.31 -33.74 -6.94
CA GLN A 449 19.46 -35.16 -7.14
C GLN A 449 18.15 -35.76 -7.68
N ILE A 450 18.20 -36.36 -8.88
CA ILE A 450 17.01 -36.96 -9.52
C ILE A 450 17.15 -38.48 -9.52
N ASN A 451 16.16 -39.16 -8.94
CA ASN A 451 16.04 -40.60 -8.90
C ASN A 451 14.68 -41.05 -9.48
N GLY A 452 14.68 -41.40 -10.76
CA GLY A 452 13.47 -41.78 -11.46
C GLY A 452 12.44 -40.67 -11.57
N LYS A 453 11.36 -40.71 -10.79
CA LYS A 453 10.30 -39.71 -10.74
C LYS A 453 10.41 -38.74 -9.57
N ASP A 454 11.36 -38.96 -8.66
CA ASP A 454 11.53 -38.17 -7.47
C ASP A 454 12.80 -37.34 -7.57
N MET A 455 12.71 -36.11 -7.22
CA MET A 455 13.78 -35.13 -7.21
C MET A 455 13.94 -34.61 -5.77
N HIS A 456 15.15 -34.66 -5.26
CA HIS A 456 15.55 -34.06 -4.00
C HIS A 456 16.34 -32.77 -4.28
N VAL A 457 15.93 -31.67 -3.70
CA VAL A 457 16.50 -30.36 -3.94
C VAL A 457 16.94 -29.76 -2.61
N ILE A 458 18.18 -29.26 -2.55
CA ILE A 458 18.69 -28.50 -1.42
C ILE A 458 18.90 -27.06 -1.88
N ALA A 459 18.14 -26.14 -1.30
CA ALA A 459 18.23 -24.72 -1.63
C ALA A 459 19.57 -24.14 -1.15
N PRO A 460 20.17 -23.17 -1.87
CA PRO A 460 21.34 -22.46 -1.37
C PRO A 460 21.02 -21.66 -0.11
N THR A 461 22.04 -21.29 0.66
CA THR A 461 21.85 -20.61 1.95
C THR A 461 21.04 -19.32 1.81
N TRP A 462 21.34 -18.51 0.77
CA TRP A 462 20.69 -17.24 0.49
C TRP A 462 19.22 -17.35 0.04
N ARG A 463 18.71 -18.57 -0.20
CA ARG A 463 17.32 -18.88 -0.50
C ARG A 463 16.66 -19.71 0.63
N SER A 464 17.42 -20.00 1.70
CA SER A 464 16.97 -20.88 2.80
C SER A 464 16.46 -20.12 4.04
N THR A 465 16.30 -18.80 3.97
CA THR A 465 15.83 -17.95 5.08
C THR A 465 14.30 -17.75 5.10
N GLY A 466 13.55 -18.60 4.42
CA GLY A 466 12.09 -18.59 4.35
C GLY A 466 11.52 -18.34 2.95
N ASP A 467 12.38 -18.07 1.98
CA ASP A 467 12.01 -17.85 0.59
C ASP A 467 11.66 -19.18 -0.12
N ILE A 468 12.53 -20.16 -0.03
CA ILE A 468 12.30 -21.51 -0.56
C ILE A 468 12.03 -22.48 0.60
N SER A 469 10.82 -23.03 0.65
CA SER A 469 10.37 -23.89 1.77
C SER A 469 9.51 -25.08 1.36
N ILE A 470 8.81 -24.99 0.24
CA ILE A 470 7.90 -26.03 -0.26
C ILE A 470 8.18 -26.33 -1.73
N LYS A 471 7.60 -27.42 -2.21
CA LYS A 471 7.76 -27.87 -3.61
C LYS A 471 7.20 -26.89 -4.64
N ASP A 472 6.23 -26.06 -4.25
CA ASP A 472 5.67 -25.04 -5.14
C ASP A 472 6.66 -23.89 -5.36
N ASP A 473 7.52 -23.57 -4.38
CA ASP A 473 8.63 -22.60 -4.54
C ASP A 473 9.68 -23.13 -5.54
N VAL A 474 10.00 -24.43 -5.45
CA VAL A 474 10.93 -25.08 -6.43
C VAL A 474 10.32 -25.07 -7.83
N MET A 475 8.99 -25.31 -7.94
CA MET A 475 8.29 -25.23 -9.23
C MET A 475 8.38 -23.81 -9.83
N GLU A 476 8.24 -22.77 -9.01
CA GLU A 476 8.40 -21.38 -9.44
C GLU A 476 9.79 -21.13 -10.01
N GLU A 477 10.84 -21.60 -9.35
CA GLU A 477 12.21 -21.47 -9.85
C GLU A 477 12.41 -22.14 -11.22
N VAL A 478 11.83 -23.31 -11.42
CA VAL A 478 11.86 -23.98 -12.74
C VAL A 478 11.07 -23.20 -13.77
N ALA A 479 9.88 -22.69 -13.40
CA ALA A 479 9.01 -21.95 -14.31
C ALA A 479 9.61 -20.62 -14.77
N ARG A 480 10.13 -19.80 -13.83
CA ARG A 480 10.75 -18.52 -14.14
C ARG A 480 12.01 -18.69 -14.98
N MET A 481 12.85 -19.69 -14.68
CA MET A 481 14.04 -19.99 -15.49
C MET A 481 13.73 -20.67 -16.85
N TYR A 482 12.53 -21.21 -17.01
CA TYR A 482 12.02 -21.61 -18.32
C TYR A 482 11.56 -20.38 -19.13
N GLY A 483 11.14 -19.31 -18.45
CA GLY A 483 10.58 -18.08 -18.99
C GLY A 483 9.06 -18.18 -19.14
N TYR A 484 8.33 -17.31 -18.45
CA TYR A 484 6.86 -17.32 -18.49
C TYR A 484 6.31 -17.11 -19.91
N ASP A 485 7.00 -16.36 -20.75
CA ASP A 485 6.62 -16.13 -22.15
C ASP A 485 6.74 -17.37 -23.03
N ASN A 486 7.45 -18.40 -22.59
CA ASN A 486 7.62 -19.65 -23.33
C ASN A 486 6.48 -20.65 -23.07
N PHE A 487 5.54 -20.34 -22.15
CA PHE A 487 4.36 -21.15 -21.94
C PHE A 487 3.27 -20.81 -22.97
N GLU A 488 2.91 -21.79 -23.79
CA GLU A 488 1.82 -21.61 -24.75
C GLU A 488 0.46 -21.56 -24.03
N PRO A 489 -0.38 -20.56 -24.29
CA PRO A 489 -1.74 -20.53 -23.77
C PRO A 489 -2.54 -21.74 -24.26
N THR A 490 -3.04 -22.53 -23.35
CA THR A 490 -3.90 -23.70 -23.68
C THR A 490 -5.33 -23.44 -23.22
N SER A 491 -6.29 -23.71 -24.11
CA SER A 491 -7.70 -23.69 -23.75
C SER A 491 -8.02 -24.90 -22.88
N PHE A 492 -8.63 -24.67 -21.74
CA PHE A 492 -9.14 -25.78 -20.94
C PHE A 492 -10.38 -26.40 -21.60
N THR A 493 -10.50 -27.73 -21.49
CA THR A 493 -11.70 -28.46 -21.93
C THR A 493 -12.54 -28.78 -20.71
N THR A 494 -13.81 -28.43 -20.73
CA THR A 494 -14.74 -28.75 -19.67
C THR A 494 -16.02 -29.34 -20.25
N THR A 495 -16.66 -30.19 -19.48
CA THR A 495 -18.00 -30.69 -19.79
C THR A 495 -19.01 -29.75 -19.16
N PHE A 496 -19.94 -29.26 -19.93
CA PHE A 496 -21.05 -28.48 -19.41
C PHE A 496 -22.13 -29.42 -18.87
N ASP A 497 -22.18 -29.48 -17.54
CA ASP A 497 -23.34 -30.09 -16.87
C ASP A 497 -24.49 -29.06 -16.73
N SER A 498 -25.49 -29.36 -15.94
CA SER A 498 -26.54 -28.39 -15.64
C SER A 498 -25.98 -27.17 -14.91
N ALA A 499 -26.39 -25.99 -15.34
CA ALA A 499 -25.99 -24.74 -14.70
C ALA A 499 -26.41 -24.74 -13.22
N ILE A 500 -25.46 -24.42 -12.34
CA ILE A 500 -25.76 -24.19 -10.92
C ILE A 500 -26.47 -22.85 -10.81
N ASN A 501 -27.75 -22.89 -10.42
CA ASN A 501 -28.51 -21.67 -10.20
C ASN A 501 -28.16 -21.08 -8.81
N GLN A 502 -27.45 -19.99 -8.81
CA GLN A 502 -27.04 -19.25 -7.60
C GLN A 502 -28.11 -18.21 -7.23
N LYS A 503 -29.25 -18.67 -6.73
CA LYS A 503 -30.42 -17.83 -6.42
C LYS A 503 -30.10 -16.65 -5.49
N ASP A 504 -29.19 -16.82 -4.57
CA ASP A 504 -28.79 -15.76 -3.63
C ASP A 504 -27.99 -14.65 -4.35
N GLN A 505 -27.16 -15.02 -5.31
CA GLN A 505 -26.42 -14.06 -6.13
C GLN A 505 -27.37 -13.31 -7.08
N ASP A 506 -28.34 -14.00 -7.65
CA ASP A 506 -29.36 -13.38 -8.50
C ASP A 506 -30.25 -12.43 -7.70
N LEU A 507 -30.58 -12.78 -6.45
CA LEU A 507 -31.33 -11.91 -5.56
C LEU A 507 -30.56 -10.60 -5.29
N VAL A 508 -29.30 -10.71 -4.89
CA VAL A 508 -28.45 -9.55 -4.62
C VAL A 508 -28.32 -8.68 -5.87
N ARG A 509 -28.04 -9.27 -7.02
CA ARG A 509 -27.96 -8.54 -8.29
C ARG A 509 -29.26 -7.77 -8.56
N ASN A 510 -30.40 -8.43 -8.45
CA ASN A 510 -31.70 -7.80 -8.68
C ASN A 510 -31.96 -6.65 -7.69
N MET A 511 -31.53 -6.78 -6.41
CA MET A 511 -31.65 -5.71 -5.43
C MET A 511 -30.79 -4.52 -5.79
N LYS A 512 -29.53 -4.75 -6.17
CA LYS A 512 -28.60 -3.70 -6.60
C LYS A 512 -29.11 -3.00 -7.87
N GLU A 513 -29.54 -3.75 -8.88
CA GLU A 513 -30.14 -3.19 -10.10
C GLU A 513 -31.40 -2.38 -9.80
N PHE A 514 -32.23 -2.84 -8.88
CA PHE A 514 -33.40 -2.08 -8.44
C PHE A 514 -32.99 -0.74 -7.80
N LEU A 515 -32.08 -0.75 -6.85
CA LEU A 515 -31.65 0.48 -6.16
C LEU A 515 -30.94 1.44 -7.13
N ALA A 516 -30.02 0.93 -7.94
CA ALA A 516 -29.24 1.78 -8.85
C ALA A 516 -30.09 2.29 -10.03
N ILE A 517 -30.74 1.38 -10.76
CA ILE A 517 -31.36 1.72 -12.05
C ILE A 517 -32.79 2.28 -11.87
N ARG A 518 -33.58 1.69 -10.95
CA ARG A 518 -34.97 2.11 -10.74
C ARG A 518 -35.13 3.24 -9.76
N CYS A 519 -34.30 3.25 -8.71
CA CYS A 519 -34.40 4.25 -7.64
C CYS A 519 -33.34 5.37 -7.78
N GLY A 520 -32.37 5.25 -8.70
CA GLY A 520 -31.34 6.28 -8.92
C GLY A 520 -30.33 6.43 -7.79
N MET A 521 -30.22 5.42 -6.92
CA MET A 521 -29.22 5.43 -5.85
C MET A 521 -27.85 5.10 -6.40
N GLN A 522 -26.79 5.69 -5.85
CA GLN A 522 -25.41 5.38 -6.20
C GLN A 522 -24.86 4.28 -5.31
N GLU A 523 -24.31 3.22 -5.93
CA GLU A 523 -23.58 2.19 -5.23
C GLU A 523 -22.23 2.73 -4.79
N ILE A 524 -21.88 2.46 -3.52
CA ILE A 524 -20.57 2.78 -2.97
C ILE A 524 -19.90 1.52 -2.42
N TYR A 525 -18.58 1.58 -2.26
CA TYR A 525 -17.78 0.52 -1.66
C TYR A 525 -16.95 1.12 -0.54
N THR A 526 -17.06 0.55 0.63
CA THR A 526 -16.29 0.94 1.80
C THR A 526 -15.43 -0.22 2.30
N TYR A 527 -14.42 0.10 3.08
CA TYR A 527 -13.58 -0.92 3.70
C TYR A 527 -14.32 -1.67 4.81
N PRO A 528 -13.91 -2.91 5.13
CA PRO A 528 -14.56 -3.71 6.16
C PRO A 528 -14.33 -3.21 7.59
N TRP A 529 -13.38 -2.34 7.83
CA TRP A 529 -13.15 -1.71 9.12
C TRP A 529 -13.97 -0.44 9.29
N VAL A 530 -14.17 -0.05 10.53
CA VAL A 530 -15.02 1.09 10.89
C VAL A 530 -14.21 2.10 11.69
N ASN A 531 -14.37 3.38 11.36
CA ASN A 531 -13.80 4.46 12.16
C ASN A 531 -14.59 4.63 13.48
N ASP A 532 -13.87 4.75 14.58
CA ASP A 532 -14.41 4.83 15.95
C ASP A 532 -15.44 5.96 16.13
N VAL A 533 -15.32 7.07 15.42
CA VAL A 533 -16.26 8.19 15.47
C VAL A 533 -17.65 7.75 15.04
N TYR A 534 -17.73 7.12 13.85
CA TYR A 534 -19.01 6.66 13.29
C TYR A 534 -19.52 5.42 14.00
N LEU A 535 -18.63 4.54 14.45
CA LEU A 535 -18.98 3.39 15.26
C LEU A 535 -19.70 3.81 16.55
N ASN A 536 -19.11 4.72 17.30
CA ASN A 536 -19.68 5.22 18.55
C ASN A 536 -20.99 5.99 18.33
N ALA A 537 -21.09 6.76 17.25
CA ALA A 537 -22.29 7.53 16.93
C ALA A 537 -23.50 6.63 16.57
N ILE A 538 -23.26 5.51 15.86
CA ILE A 538 -24.30 4.64 15.29
C ILE A 538 -24.55 3.41 16.12
N MET A 539 -23.50 2.64 16.46
CA MET A 539 -23.65 1.36 17.18
C MET A 539 -23.68 1.53 18.69
N GLN A 540 -23.00 2.54 19.22
CA GLN A 540 -22.89 2.87 20.65
C GLN A 540 -22.30 1.73 21.54
N THR A 541 -21.86 0.63 20.94
CA THR A 541 -21.23 -0.50 21.62
C THR A 541 -20.28 -1.22 20.67
N THR A 542 -19.26 -1.82 21.24
CA THR A 542 -18.32 -2.72 20.53
C THR A 542 -18.50 -4.18 20.96
N GLU A 543 -19.52 -4.47 21.78
CA GLU A 543 -19.80 -5.82 22.24
C GLU A 543 -20.14 -6.74 21.06
N GLY A 544 -19.49 -7.91 20.98
CA GLY A 544 -19.67 -8.88 19.90
C GLY A 544 -19.01 -8.49 18.58
N MET A 545 -18.20 -7.42 18.55
CA MET A 545 -17.45 -7.02 17.36
C MET A 545 -16.02 -7.61 17.35
N LEU A 546 -15.57 -7.96 16.18
CA LEU A 546 -14.19 -8.43 15.96
C LEU A 546 -13.21 -7.27 15.93
N ARG A 547 -12.16 -7.37 16.75
CA ARG A 547 -11.06 -6.42 16.79
C ARG A 547 -9.87 -6.94 15.98
N LEU A 548 -9.30 -6.07 15.14
CA LEU A 548 -8.09 -6.39 14.39
C LEU A 548 -6.87 -6.39 15.32
N SER A 549 -6.01 -7.39 15.19
CA SER A 549 -4.73 -7.45 15.92
C SER A 549 -3.74 -6.39 15.43
N THR A 550 -3.78 -6.07 14.13
CA THR A 550 -2.96 -5.04 13.49
C THR A 550 -3.87 -4.15 12.64
N PRO A 551 -4.49 -3.13 13.24
CA PRO A 551 -5.37 -2.24 12.51
C PRO A 551 -4.59 -1.33 11.54
N PRO A 552 -5.20 -0.89 10.43
CA PRO A 552 -4.60 0.04 9.48
C PRO A 552 -4.25 1.40 10.10
N ALA A 553 -5.04 1.83 11.08
CA ALA A 553 -4.82 3.02 11.90
C ALA A 553 -5.43 2.79 13.31
N PRO A 554 -5.00 3.53 14.34
CA PRO A 554 -5.48 3.34 15.71
C PRO A 554 -7.01 3.44 15.88
N ASP A 555 -7.65 4.30 15.09
CA ASP A 555 -9.10 4.57 15.06
C ASP A 555 -9.89 3.64 14.11
N LEU A 556 -9.25 2.65 13.49
CA LEU A 556 -9.82 1.65 12.58
C LEU A 556 -9.67 0.22 13.13
N SER A 557 -9.92 0.05 14.42
CA SER A 557 -9.60 -1.19 15.14
C SER A 557 -10.63 -2.30 15.00
N TYR A 558 -11.85 -2.02 14.56
CA TYR A 558 -12.94 -3.00 14.51
C TYR A 558 -13.42 -3.30 13.10
N LEU A 559 -13.77 -4.56 12.84
CA LEU A 559 -14.53 -4.95 11.67
C LEU A 559 -16.01 -4.58 11.86
N ARG A 560 -16.66 -4.15 10.78
CA ARG A 560 -18.06 -3.72 10.80
C ARG A 560 -19.03 -4.86 11.13
N ALA A 561 -19.91 -4.65 12.09
CA ALA A 561 -21.05 -5.51 12.39
C ALA A 561 -22.36 -5.00 11.75
N SER A 562 -22.32 -3.81 11.16
CA SER A 562 -23.38 -3.14 10.40
C SER A 562 -22.72 -2.25 9.33
N LEU A 563 -23.38 -2.01 8.21
CA LEU A 563 -22.91 -1.10 7.17
C LEU A 563 -23.20 0.37 7.50
N LEU A 564 -24.10 0.65 8.45
CA LEU A 564 -24.56 2.00 8.73
C LEU A 564 -23.47 2.99 9.17
N PRO A 565 -22.46 2.61 9.99
CA PRO A 565 -21.36 3.50 10.31
C PRO A 565 -20.58 3.97 9.06
N ASN A 566 -20.26 3.03 8.16
CA ASN A 566 -19.56 3.34 6.91
C ASN A 566 -20.43 4.19 5.96
N ILE A 567 -21.73 3.93 5.88
CA ILE A 567 -22.69 4.76 5.14
C ILE A 567 -22.73 6.19 5.71
N CYS A 568 -22.76 6.35 7.04
CA CYS A 568 -22.74 7.67 7.66
C CYS A 568 -21.42 8.42 7.41
N GLU A 569 -20.29 7.71 7.40
CA GLU A 569 -19.00 8.29 7.00
C GLU A 569 -19.05 8.80 5.55
N ALA A 570 -19.61 8.01 4.63
CA ALA A 570 -19.77 8.41 3.24
C ALA A 570 -20.68 9.64 3.12
N VAL A 571 -21.80 9.69 3.86
CA VAL A 571 -22.69 10.86 3.88
C VAL A 571 -21.96 12.10 4.38
N ALA A 572 -21.24 12.01 5.51
CA ALA A 572 -20.49 13.12 6.09
C ALA A 572 -19.43 13.68 5.12
N LYS A 573 -18.74 12.81 4.39
CA LYS A 573 -17.73 13.21 3.40
C LYS A 573 -18.35 13.89 2.17
N ASN A 574 -19.58 13.54 1.80
CA ASN A 574 -20.26 14.05 0.61
C ASN A 574 -21.14 15.28 0.87
N GLU A 575 -21.52 15.59 2.12
CA GLU A 575 -22.34 16.75 2.49
C GLU A 575 -21.84 18.08 1.88
N ARG A 576 -20.53 18.25 1.80
CA ARG A 576 -19.91 19.48 1.23
C ARG A 576 -20.09 19.63 -0.27
N TYR A 577 -20.47 18.56 -0.98
CA TYR A 577 -20.58 18.56 -2.44
C TYR A 577 -22.03 18.48 -2.91
N PHE A 578 -22.92 17.84 -2.14
CA PHE A 578 -24.27 17.54 -2.56
C PHE A 578 -25.29 17.91 -1.48
N ASN A 579 -26.40 18.53 -1.91
CA ASN A 579 -27.50 18.91 -1.03
C ASN A 579 -28.64 17.89 -1.02
N ASP A 580 -28.69 16.98 -2.00
CA ASP A 580 -29.71 15.93 -2.14
C ASP A 580 -29.08 14.75 -2.90
N PHE A 581 -28.96 13.60 -2.26
CA PHE A 581 -28.37 12.39 -2.84
C PHE A 581 -28.78 11.14 -2.08
N SER A 582 -28.69 10.00 -2.77
CA SER A 582 -28.92 8.69 -2.16
C SER A 582 -27.84 7.71 -2.56
N ILE A 583 -27.35 6.96 -1.57
CA ILE A 583 -26.26 5.99 -1.70
C ILE A 583 -26.66 4.66 -1.09
N PHE A 584 -26.07 3.57 -1.57
CA PHE A 584 -26.22 2.25 -0.96
C PHE A 584 -24.94 1.42 -1.11
N GLU A 585 -24.78 0.45 -0.21
CA GLU A 585 -23.72 -0.56 -0.27
C GLU A 585 -24.33 -1.94 0.00
N GLU A 586 -23.85 -2.93 -0.71
CA GLU A 586 -24.06 -4.34 -0.42
C GLU A 586 -22.73 -4.96 -0.08
N ALA A 587 -22.57 -5.48 1.14
CA ALA A 587 -21.32 -6.06 1.59
C ALA A 587 -21.50 -6.99 2.78
N GLN A 588 -20.37 -7.62 3.18
CA GLN A 588 -20.32 -8.47 4.35
C GLN A 588 -20.14 -7.64 5.63
N VAL A 589 -20.84 -8.07 6.68
CA VAL A 589 -20.62 -7.68 8.07
C VAL A 589 -20.12 -8.86 8.87
N PHE A 590 -19.43 -8.62 9.97
CA PHE A 590 -18.68 -9.62 10.73
C PHE A 590 -19.14 -9.64 12.19
N HIS A 591 -19.33 -10.85 12.72
CA HIS A 591 -19.73 -11.04 14.11
C HIS A 591 -18.76 -11.98 14.82
N ASP A 592 -18.59 -11.78 16.13
CA ASP A 592 -17.76 -12.63 17.00
C ASP A 592 -18.47 -13.97 17.27
N ALA A 593 -18.58 -14.77 16.23
CA ALA A 593 -19.05 -16.14 16.30
C ALA A 593 -18.17 -17.00 15.40
N ASN A 594 -17.78 -18.16 15.90
CA ASN A 594 -16.96 -19.09 15.14
C ASN A 594 -17.81 -19.81 14.08
N TYR A 595 -17.38 -19.71 12.85
CA TYR A 595 -17.93 -20.43 11.73
C TYR A 595 -16.88 -21.35 11.12
N THR A 596 -17.17 -22.65 11.02
CA THR A 596 -16.26 -23.60 10.38
C THR A 596 -16.43 -23.52 8.87
N SER A 597 -15.33 -23.33 8.14
CA SER A 597 -15.31 -23.33 6.68
C SER A 597 -15.93 -24.64 6.13
N PRO A 598 -16.80 -24.59 5.12
CA PRO A 598 -17.31 -25.79 4.47
C PRO A 598 -16.22 -26.57 3.69
N TYR A 599 -15.11 -25.92 3.38
CA TYR A 599 -13.97 -26.50 2.63
C TYR A 599 -12.88 -27.05 3.56
N ASP A 600 -12.67 -26.39 4.69
CA ASP A 600 -11.72 -26.85 5.72
C ASP A 600 -12.37 -26.75 7.10
N LYS A 601 -12.72 -27.91 7.68
CA LYS A 601 -13.38 -27.97 8.98
C LYS A 601 -12.46 -27.64 10.15
N SER A 602 -11.14 -27.59 9.94
CA SER A 602 -10.15 -27.17 10.94
C SER A 602 -10.00 -25.67 11.02
N GLU A 603 -10.42 -24.91 9.98
CA GLU A 603 -10.34 -23.48 9.92
C GLU A 603 -11.61 -22.84 10.50
N LEU A 604 -11.42 -22.06 11.55
CA LEU A 604 -12.50 -21.29 12.15
C LEU A 604 -12.51 -19.87 11.55
N LEU A 605 -13.61 -19.54 10.87
CA LEU A 605 -13.86 -18.22 10.34
C LEU A 605 -14.83 -17.45 11.25
N PRO A 606 -14.79 -16.11 11.29
CA PRO A 606 -15.85 -15.34 11.92
C PRO A 606 -17.18 -15.53 11.19
N GLU A 607 -18.30 -15.32 11.87
CA GLU A 607 -19.61 -15.29 11.21
C GLU A 607 -19.67 -14.09 10.26
N GLN A 608 -19.95 -14.36 8.99
CA GLN A 608 -20.06 -13.35 7.94
C GLN A 608 -21.49 -13.35 7.41
N ARG A 609 -22.15 -12.19 7.45
CA ARG A 609 -23.48 -11.98 6.92
C ARG A 609 -23.46 -10.95 5.80
N ARG A 610 -24.25 -11.19 4.78
CA ARG A 610 -24.45 -10.22 3.71
C ARG A 610 -25.54 -9.25 4.08
N HIS A 611 -25.24 -7.97 4.11
CA HIS A 611 -26.19 -6.90 4.33
C HIS A 611 -26.26 -6.00 3.10
N ILE A 612 -27.39 -5.33 2.94
CA ILE A 612 -27.58 -4.20 2.04
C ILE A 612 -28.10 -3.03 2.85
N ALA A 613 -27.40 -1.89 2.77
CA ALA A 613 -27.77 -0.71 3.50
C ALA A 613 -27.70 0.53 2.61
N GLY A 614 -28.39 1.59 2.98
CA GLY A 614 -28.31 2.84 2.24
C GLY A 614 -28.81 4.03 3.02
N ALA A 615 -28.56 5.19 2.45
CA ALA A 615 -28.95 6.48 2.94
C ALA A 615 -29.64 7.33 1.86
N PHE A 616 -30.68 8.03 2.28
CA PHE A 616 -31.25 9.16 1.56
C PHE A 616 -30.91 10.41 2.38
N ALA A 617 -30.14 11.31 1.80
CA ALA A 617 -29.60 12.48 2.49
C ALA A 617 -30.01 13.75 1.75
N SER A 618 -30.69 14.66 2.44
CA SER A 618 -31.18 15.89 1.82
C SER A 618 -31.25 17.05 2.79
N SER A 619 -30.94 18.25 2.31
CA SER A 619 -31.20 19.54 2.97
C SER A 619 -32.36 20.31 2.31
N VAL A 620 -32.89 19.80 1.21
CA VAL A 620 -33.96 20.46 0.44
C VAL A 620 -35.33 19.80 0.58
N LYS A 621 -35.36 18.48 0.87
CA LYS A 621 -36.60 17.73 1.16
C LYS A 621 -36.92 17.82 2.65
N ASP A 622 -38.21 17.92 2.96
CA ASP A 622 -38.62 17.77 4.36
C ASP A 622 -38.52 16.29 4.83
N VAL A 623 -38.58 16.08 6.15
CA VAL A 623 -38.46 14.74 6.75
C VAL A 623 -39.55 13.80 6.27
N LYS A 624 -40.76 14.29 5.99
CA LYS A 624 -41.90 13.50 5.52
C LYS A 624 -41.65 13.01 4.10
N GLU A 625 -41.20 13.90 3.22
CA GLU A 625 -40.85 13.56 1.83
C GLU A 625 -39.72 12.52 1.78
N LEU A 626 -38.67 12.74 2.57
CA LEU A 626 -37.52 11.84 2.64
C LEU A 626 -37.92 10.45 3.20
N PHE A 627 -38.79 10.43 4.21
CA PHE A 627 -39.35 9.19 4.73
C PHE A 627 -40.22 8.44 3.72
N GLN A 628 -41.07 9.14 2.98
CA GLN A 628 -41.91 8.55 1.95
C GLN A 628 -41.08 7.96 0.82
N GLU A 629 -40.02 8.65 0.40
CA GLU A 629 -39.10 8.17 -0.63
C GLU A 629 -38.39 6.88 -0.15
N ALA A 630 -37.75 6.89 0.99
CA ALA A 630 -37.03 5.74 1.51
C ALA A 630 -37.95 4.53 1.75
N LYS A 631 -39.12 4.77 2.37
CA LYS A 631 -40.10 3.74 2.60
C LYS A 631 -40.68 3.20 1.29
N GLY A 632 -40.95 4.05 0.32
CA GLY A 632 -41.45 3.65 -1.01
C GLY A 632 -40.47 2.72 -1.72
N VAL A 633 -39.16 3.02 -1.69
CA VAL A 633 -38.11 2.16 -2.23
C VAL A 633 -38.16 0.77 -1.61
N LEU A 634 -38.17 0.70 -0.28
CA LEU A 634 -38.22 -0.58 0.44
C LEU A 634 -39.51 -1.34 0.26
N GLU A 635 -40.64 -0.67 0.13
CA GLU A 635 -41.96 -1.27 -0.08
C GLU A 635 -42.10 -1.87 -1.47
N TYR A 636 -41.47 -1.27 -2.47
CA TYR A 636 -41.50 -1.77 -3.86
C TYR A 636 -40.42 -2.77 -4.18
N MET A 637 -39.32 -2.80 -3.47
CA MET A 637 -38.17 -3.70 -3.69
C MET A 637 -38.61 -5.18 -3.84
N PRO A 638 -39.42 -5.77 -2.93
CA PRO A 638 -39.83 -7.19 -3.05
C PRO A 638 -40.52 -7.55 -4.37
N ARG A 639 -41.28 -6.62 -4.91
CA ARG A 639 -41.99 -6.83 -6.18
C ARG A 639 -41.01 -6.97 -7.36
N TYR A 640 -39.93 -6.19 -7.39
CA TYR A 640 -38.93 -6.22 -8.46
C TYR A 640 -37.94 -7.36 -8.29
N THR A 641 -37.64 -7.71 -7.05
CA THR A 641 -36.67 -8.73 -6.72
C THR A 641 -37.28 -10.14 -6.51
N HIS A 642 -38.58 -10.29 -6.77
CA HIS A 642 -39.33 -11.54 -6.63
C HIS A 642 -39.23 -12.13 -5.22
N GLN A 643 -39.50 -11.32 -4.22
CA GLN A 643 -39.56 -11.70 -2.81
C GLN A 643 -40.98 -11.60 -2.27
N GLU A 644 -41.21 -12.15 -1.06
CA GLU A 644 -42.36 -11.86 -0.25
C GLU A 644 -42.37 -10.37 0.14
N ALA A 645 -43.59 -9.81 0.25
CA ALA A 645 -43.75 -8.39 0.63
C ALA A 645 -43.17 -8.11 2.02
N PHE A 646 -42.54 -6.97 2.14
CA PHE A 646 -42.06 -6.51 3.45
C PHE A 646 -43.22 -5.88 4.26
N GLU A 647 -43.19 -6.13 5.55
CA GLU A 647 -44.07 -5.50 6.52
C GLU A 647 -43.28 -4.51 7.37
N PHE A 648 -43.92 -3.37 7.66
CA PHE A 648 -43.29 -2.31 8.44
C PHE A 648 -43.99 -2.19 9.78
N ARG A 649 -43.25 -2.44 10.86
CA ARG A 649 -43.75 -2.44 12.23
C ARG A 649 -42.98 -1.48 13.10
N LYS A 650 -43.59 -1.03 14.18
CA LYS A 650 -42.94 -0.14 15.17
C LYS A 650 -42.86 -0.88 16.51
N GLU A 651 -41.82 -1.70 16.66
CA GLU A 651 -41.65 -2.59 17.81
C GLU A 651 -40.45 -2.20 18.66
N GLU A 652 -39.24 -2.20 18.07
CA GLU A 652 -37.99 -1.94 18.75
C GLU A 652 -37.20 -0.82 18.08
N LYS A 653 -37.05 0.31 18.78
CA LYS A 653 -36.33 1.47 18.21
C LYS A 653 -34.85 1.21 18.02
N PRO A 654 -34.31 1.34 16.81
CA PRO A 654 -32.87 1.30 16.61
C PRO A 654 -32.16 2.42 17.39
N VAL A 655 -31.01 2.12 17.98
CA VAL A 655 -30.27 3.06 18.85
C VAL A 655 -29.88 4.36 18.14
N TRP A 656 -29.58 4.28 16.86
CA TRP A 656 -29.18 5.39 16.00
C TRP A 656 -30.34 6.25 15.50
N ALA A 657 -31.60 5.73 15.64
CA ALA A 657 -32.76 6.35 15.02
C ALA A 657 -33.35 7.48 15.87
N ASP A 658 -34.00 8.43 15.19
CA ASP A 658 -34.85 9.46 15.80
C ASP A 658 -35.94 8.85 16.69
N ASN A 659 -36.46 9.61 17.64
CA ASN A 659 -37.45 9.10 18.55
C ASN A 659 -38.84 8.83 17.95
N VAL A 660 -39.12 9.41 16.77
CA VAL A 660 -40.44 9.37 16.15
C VAL A 660 -40.41 8.64 14.83
N VAL A 661 -39.36 8.87 14.01
CA VAL A 661 -39.29 8.48 12.58
C VAL A 661 -38.39 7.26 12.40
N TRP A 662 -38.96 6.09 12.63
CA TRP A 662 -38.30 4.79 12.44
C TRP A 662 -39.31 3.65 12.27
N LEU A 663 -38.91 2.56 11.61
CA LEU A 663 -39.65 1.33 11.43
C LEU A 663 -38.72 0.13 11.42
N ASN A 664 -39.17 -0.98 11.97
CA ASN A 664 -38.56 -2.28 11.78
C ASN A 664 -39.17 -2.93 10.54
N ILE A 665 -38.37 -3.65 9.78
CA ILE A 665 -38.78 -4.29 8.53
C ILE A 665 -38.85 -5.79 8.77
N TYR A 666 -39.99 -6.38 8.44
CA TYR A 666 -40.29 -7.78 8.64
C TYR A 666 -40.65 -8.48 7.33
N ARG A 667 -40.37 -9.77 7.30
CA ARG A 667 -40.91 -10.72 6.36
C ARG A 667 -41.68 -11.79 7.15
N GLY A 668 -43.01 -11.76 7.11
CA GLY A 668 -43.81 -12.52 8.05
C GLY A 668 -43.48 -12.16 9.52
N ASP A 669 -43.06 -13.13 10.30
CA ASP A 669 -42.68 -12.89 11.71
C ASP A 669 -41.15 -12.67 11.91
N GLU A 670 -40.37 -12.72 10.85
CA GLU A 670 -38.93 -12.55 10.92
C GLU A 670 -38.50 -11.09 10.66
N LYS A 671 -37.83 -10.48 11.62
CA LYS A 671 -37.22 -9.16 11.43
C LYS A 671 -36.02 -9.28 10.50
N ILE A 672 -36.06 -8.56 9.38
CA ILE A 672 -35.04 -8.58 8.34
C ILE A 672 -34.19 -7.30 8.30
N GLY A 673 -34.62 -6.25 8.98
CA GLY A 673 -33.87 -4.98 8.99
C GLY A 673 -34.59 -3.86 9.69
N ASP A 674 -34.02 -2.68 9.54
CA ASP A 674 -34.53 -1.44 10.13
C ASP A 674 -34.42 -0.29 9.12
N MET A 675 -35.32 0.71 9.28
CA MET A 675 -35.20 2.00 8.61
C MET A 675 -35.56 3.14 9.56
N GLY A 676 -34.98 4.31 9.37
CA GLY A 676 -35.33 5.47 10.18
C GLY A 676 -34.50 6.71 9.89
N LEU A 677 -34.99 7.83 10.39
CA LEU A 677 -34.25 9.08 10.37
C LEU A 677 -33.09 8.97 11.39
N LEU A 678 -31.91 9.36 10.98
CA LEU A 678 -30.76 9.45 11.88
C LEU A 678 -31.04 10.49 12.97
N ALA A 679 -30.89 10.08 14.23
CA ALA A 679 -31.10 10.95 15.38
C ALA A 679 -30.16 12.16 15.32
N LYS A 680 -30.67 13.33 15.68
CA LYS A 680 -29.91 14.58 15.61
C LYS A 680 -28.55 14.51 16.33
N LYS A 681 -28.50 13.84 17.48
CA LYS A 681 -27.25 13.65 18.20
C LYS A 681 -26.26 12.82 17.38
N ALA A 682 -26.70 11.65 16.87
CA ALA A 682 -25.85 10.79 16.04
C ALA A 682 -25.38 11.50 14.75
N SER A 683 -26.25 12.29 14.13
CA SER A 683 -25.88 13.13 12.97
C SER A 683 -24.76 14.12 13.31
N MET A 684 -24.88 14.82 14.44
CA MET A 684 -23.84 15.75 14.91
C MET A 684 -22.55 15.05 15.27
N ASP A 685 -22.62 13.91 15.93
CA ASP A 685 -21.47 13.10 16.32
C ASP A 685 -20.74 12.55 15.07
N CYS A 686 -21.47 12.24 13.99
CA CYS A 686 -20.92 11.91 12.67
C CYS A 686 -20.38 13.11 11.88
N GLY A 687 -20.54 14.35 12.37
CA GLY A 687 -20.13 15.55 11.67
C GLY A 687 -21.10 16.00 10.55
N ILE A 688 -22.28 15.39 10.43
CA ILE A 688 -23.34 15.77 9.47
C ILE A 688 -24.14 16.93 10.05
N LYS A 689 -24.09 18.11 9.41
CA LYS A 689 -24.58 19.38 9.97
C LYS A 689 -25.89 19.87 9.36
N ASN A 690 -26.03 19.72 8.05
CA ASN A 690 -27.08 20.37 7.29
C ASN A 690 -28.06 19.40 6.60
N LEU A 691 -27.77 18.10 6.65
CA LEU A 691 -28.60 17.08 5.99
C LEU A 691 -29.51 16.37 6.98
N SER A 692 -30.74 16.12 6.57
CA SER A 692 -31.57 15.07 7.13
C SER A 692 -31.21 13.76 6.44
N VAL A 693 -30.96 12.70 7.21
CA VAL A 693 -30.50 11.42 6.68
C VAL A 693 -31.45 10.31 7.07
N MET A 694 -32.08 9.69 6.10
CA MET A 694 -32.89 8.49 6.29
C MET A 694 -32.02 7.28 5.96
N LEU A 695 -31.85 6.37 6.92
CA LEU A 695 -31.05 5.16 6.81
C LEU A 695 -31.93 3.92 6.70
N PHE A 696 -31.43 2.90 6.03
CA PHE A 696 -31.96 1.54 6.10
C PHE A 696 -30.84 0.50 6.05
N GLU A 697 -31.08 -0.66 6.63
CA GLU A 697 -30.21 -1.83 6.52
C GLU A 697 -31.06 -3.10 6.53
N LEU A 698 -30.74 -4.05 5.63
CA LEU A 698 -31.40 -5.35 5.49
C LEU A 698 -30.36 -6.48 5.56
N ASP A 699 -30.66 -7.53 6.33
CA ASP A 699 -29.92 -8.79 6.31
C ASP A 699 -30.37 -9.63 5.12
N VAL A 700 -29.51 -9.75 4.10
CA VAL A 700 -29.81 -10.45 2.85
C VAL A 700 -30.01 -11.95 3.06
N LEU A 701 -29.35 -12.56 4.05
CA LEU A 701 -29.50 -13.99 4.34
C LEU A 701 -30.91 -14.35 4.86
N LYS A 702 -31.61 -13.38 5.43
CA LYS A 702 -33.01 -13.55 5.86
C LYS A 702 -34.01 -13.37 4.74
N LEU A 703 -33.59 -12.91 3.58
CA LEU A 703 -34.43 -12.78 2.41
C LEU A 703 -34.54 -14.12 1.68
N LYS A 704 -35.74 -14.43 1.18
CA LYS A 704 -35.95 -15.66 0.42
C LYS A 704 -36.50 -15.33 -0.97
N PRO A 705 -35.72 -15.60 -2.01
CA PRO A 705 -36.24 -15.43 -3.36
C PRO A 705 -37.37 -16.42 -3.61
N LEU A 706 -38.42 -15.96 -4.23
CA LEU A 706 -39.53 -16.81 -4.65
C LEU A 706 -39.13 -17.62 -5.88
N ILE A 707 -39.69 -18.86 -5.98
CA ILE A 707 -39.37 -19.79 -7.08
C ILE A 707 -39.89 -19.25 -8.42
N SER A 708 -41.00 -18.50 -8.39
CA SER A 708 -41.63 -17.91 -9.57
C SER A 708 -42.21 -16.53 -9.28
N ARG A 709 -42.47 -15.77 -10.31
CA ARG A 709 -43.15 -14.48 -10.18
C ARG A 709 -44.51 -14.66 -9.49
N THR A 710 -44.79 -13.80 -8.52
CA THR A 710 -46.08 -13.76 -7.81
C THR A 710 -47.15 -13.02 -8.55
N ASN A 711 -46.80 -12.36 -9.66
CA ASN A 711 -47.77 -11.66 -10.51
C ASN A 711 -48.72 -12.67 -11.18
N LYS A 712 -49.93 -12.70 -10.70
CA LYS A 712 -51.00 -13.47 -11.36
C LYS A 712 -51.68 -12.57 -12.37
N PHE A 713 -51.97 -13.14 -13.55
CA PHE A 713 -52.77 -12.44 -14.53
C PHE A 713 -54.16 -12.19 -13.92
N THR A 714 -54.60 -10.97 -13.95
CA THR A 714 -55.97 -10.59 -13.64
C THR A 714 -56.59 -9.97 -14.88
N HIS A 715 -57.75 -10.41 -15.24
CA HIS A 715 -58.49 -9.80 -16.34
C HIS A 715 -58.73 -8.33 -16.08
N LEU A 716 -58.60 -7.51 -17.09
CA LEU A 716 -59.07 -6.12 -17.00
C LEU A 716 -60.53 -6.08 -16.66
N ALA A 717 -60.94 -5.10 -15.88
CA ALA A 717 -62.34 -4.94 -15.53
C ALA A 717 -63.17 -4.74 -16.79
N ALA A 718 -64.13 -5.59 -17.00
CA ALA A 718 -65.06 -5.50 -18.17
C ALA A 718 -66.05 -4.34 -18.02
N TYR A 719 -66.29 -3.87 -16.83
CA TYR A 719 -67.16 -2.75 -16.50
C TYR A 719 -66.39 -1.65 -15.80
N PRO A 720 -66.83 -0.34 -15.92
CA PRO A 720 -66.16 0.75 -15.29
C PRO A 720 -66.06 0.60 -13.78
N GLU A 721 -64.86 0.85 -13.28
CA GLU A 721 -64.63 1.01 -11.83
C GLU A 721 -64.78 2.48 -11.46
N ASN A 722 -65.27 2.77 -10.26
CA ASN A 722 -65.52 4.11 -9.78
C ASN A 722 -64.65 4.38 -8.57
N GLU A 723 -64.04 5.56 -8.52
CA GLU A 723 -63.33 6.06 -7.36
C GLU A 723 -64.28 6.87 -6.47
N TYR A 724 -64.23 6.59 -5.18
CA TYR A 724 -65.06 7.30 -4.19
C TYR A 724 -64.18 7.65 -2.95
N ASP A 725 -64.03 8.94 -2.68
CA ASP A 725 -63.23 9.42 -1.57
C ASP A 725 -64.11 9.56 -0.33
N ILE A 726 -63.66 9.00 0.80
CA ILE A 726 -64.23 9.19 2.11
C ILE A 726 -63.23 9.86 3.04
N SER A 727 -63.67 10.88 3.80
CA SER A 727 -62.86 11.56 4.80
C SER A 727 -63.44 11.28 6.20
N MET A 728 -62.63 10.65 7.05
CA MET A 728 -63.00 10.27 8.41
C MET A 728 -62.02 10.76 9.44
N LEU A 729 -62.55 11.00 10.66
CA LEU A 729 -61.74 11.37 11.83
C LEU A 729 -61.33 10.07 12.56
N PHE A 730 -60.06 9.92 12.82
CA PHE A 730 -59.45 8.85 13.60
C PHE A 730 -58.68 9.40 14.79
N ASP A 731 -58.34 8.57 15.76
CA ASP A 731 -57.39 8.93 16.78
C ASP A 731 -56.04 9.28 16.16
N SER A 732 -55.29 10.22 16.75
CA SER A 732 -54.05 10.74 16.20
C SER A 732 -52.99 9.67 16.04
N ASN A 733 -53.03 8.58 16.79
CA ASN A 733 -52.11 7.46 16.77
C ASN A 733 -52.56 6.31 15.81
N ALA A 734 -53.78 6.36 15.26
CA ALA A 734 -54.24 5.34 14.34
C ALA A 734 -53.34 5.27 13.10
N VAL A 735 -52.91 4.08 12.67
CA VAL A 735 -52.03 3.89 11.55
C VAL A 735 -52.76 3.38 10.33
N TRP A 736 -52.23 3.68 9.12
CA TRP A 736 -52.86 3.30 7.86
C TRP A 736 -53.02 1.78 7.71
N SER A 737 -52.05 1.00 8.18
CA SER A 737 -52.10 -0.47 8.12
C SER A 737 -53.33 -1.03 8.79
N ASP A 738 -53.70 -0.48 9.95
CA ASP A 738 -54.88 -0.92 10.70
C ASP A 738 -56.17 -0.53 9.99
N MET A 739 -56.20 0.69 9.40
CA MET A 739 -57.32 1.13 8.55
C MET A 739 -57.48 0.24 7.33
N HIS A 740 -56.41 -0.04 6.63
CA HIS A 740 -56.41 -0.88 5.44
C HIS A 740 -56.84 -2.32 5.77
N GLU A 741 -56.29 -2.91 6.86
CA GLU A 741 -56.75 -4.24 7.36
C GLU A 741 -58.19 -4.21 7.81
N ALA A 742 -58.64 -3.12 8.43
CA ALA A 742 -60.04 -2.96 8.76
C ALA A 742 -60.98 -2.94 7.52
N ILE A 743 -60.52 -2.35 6.43
CA ILE A 743 -61.29 -2.24 5.16
C ILE A 743 -61.25 -3.53 4.36
N LEU A 744 -60.04 -4.02 4.03
CA LEU A 744 -59.79 -5.08 3.03
C LEU A 744 -59.34 -6.42 3.63
N GLY A 745 -59.11 -6.52 4.93
CA GLY A 745 -58.61 -7.72 5.61
C GLY A 745 -59.50 -8.97 5.39
N LYS A 746 -59.26 -10.05 6.12
CA LYS A 746 -59.91 -11.39 5.91
C LYS A 746 -61.38 -11.39 5.52
N LYS A 747 -62.09 -10.35 5.92
CA LYS A 747 -63.49 -10.16 5.50
C LYS A 747 -63.64 -8.73 4.97
N LYS A 748 -63.62 -8.55 3.66
CA LYS A 748 -63.83 -7.26 3.02
C LYS A 748 -65.12 -6.58 3.47
N ALA A 749 -65.17 -5.26 3.42
CA ALA A 749 -66.36 -4.48 3.78
C ALA A 749 -67.47 -4.71 2.74
N SER A 750 -67.14 -4.93 1.47
CA SER A 750 -68.06 -5.28 0.38
C SER A 750 -67.35 -6.11 -0.67
N GLU A 751 -68.07 -6.98 -1.40
CA GLU A 751 -67.58 -7.73 -2.56
C GLU A 751 -67.22 -6.82 -3.73
N PHE A 752 -67.89 -5.69 -3.88
CA PHE A 752 -67.63 -4.70 -4.93
C PHE A 752 -66.42 -3.80 -4.62
N LEU A 753 -65.89 -3.86 -3.42
CA LEU A 753 -64.72 -3.10 -3.05
C LEU A 753 -63.48 -3.78 -3.61
N LYS A 754 -62.78 -3.16 -4.56
CA LYS A 754 -61.57 -3.64 -5.20
C LYS A 754 -60.32 -3.25 -4.47
N LYS A 755 -60.20 -1.93 -4.12
CA LYS A 755 -59.01 -1.33 -3.53
C LYS A 755 -59.38 -0.21 -2.55
N ALA A 756 -58.51 0.07 -1.63
CA ALA A 756 -58.58 1.22 -0.75
C ALA A 756 -57.20 1.83 -0.67
N ASP A 757 -57.08 3.10 -1.05
CA ASP A 757 -55.80 3.84 -1.05
C ASP A 757 -55.85 4.99 -0.06
N PHE A 758 -54.70 5.27 0.56
CA PHE A 758 -54.50 6.47 1.36
C PHE A 758 -54.33 7.67 0.41
N VAL A 759 -55.12 8.74 0.62
CA VAL A 759 -55.03 9.94 -0.17
C VAL A 759 -54.32 11.06 0.58
N ASP A 760 -54.81 11.39 1.77
CA ASP A 760 -54.29 12.50 2.55
C ASP A 760 -54.58 12.35 4.05
N GLU A 761 -53.75 12.99 4.87
CA GLU A 761 -53.97 13.16 6.30
C GLU A 761 -53.88 14.65 6.68
N TYR A 762 -54.92 15.13 7.35
CA TYR A 762 -54.99 16.51 7.76
C TYR A 762 -55.10 16.64 9.31
N ARG A 763 -54.24 17.50 9.87
CA ARG A 763 -54.19 17.88 11.28
C ARG A 763 -54.22 19.40 11.34
N GLY A 764 -55.31 20.00 11.67
CA GLY A 764 -55.41 21.46 11.69
C GLY A 764 -56.45 21.95 12.73
N LYS A 765 -56.62 23.26 12.80
CA LYS A 765 -57.53 23.90 13.81
C LYS A 765 -59.00 23.43 13.76
N GLN A 766 -59.41 22.81 12.65
CA GLN A 766 -60.76 22.30 12.45
C GLN A 766 -60.94 20.86 12.92
N ILE A 767 -59.85 20.18 13.36
CA ILE A 767 -59.85 18.80 13.83
C ILE A 767 -59.80 18.79 15.37
N PRO A 768 -60.66 18.02 16.04
CA PRO A 768 -60.63 17.92 17.49
C PRO A 768 -59.25 17.50 18.00
N GLN A 769 -58.86 18.01 19.17
CA GLN A 769 -57.62 17.65 19.80
C GLN A 769 -57.55 16.11 20.07
N GLY A 770 -56.39 15.49 19.67
CA GLY A 770 -56.20 14.04 19.74
C GLY A 770 -56.77 13.25 18.54
N LYS A 771 -57.32 13.94 17.56
CA LYS A 771 -57.83 13.33 16.31
C LYS A 771 -57.05 13.80 15.12
N LYS A 772 -57.16 13.04 14.00
CA LYS A 772 -56.71 13.40 12.66
C LYS A 772 -57.79 13.01 11.62
N SER A 773 -57.87 13.79 10.53
CA SER A 773 -58.70 13.46 9.39
C SER A 773 -57.88 12.67 8.37
N VAL A 774 -58.40 11.53 7.94
CA VAL A 774 -57.76 10.72 6.88
C VAL A 774 -58.73 10.62 5.71
N THR A 775 -58.30 10.95 4.51
CA THR A 775 -59.02 10.75 3.28
C THR A 775 -58.60 9.43 2.63
N ILE A 776 -59.55 8.57 2.35
CA ILE A 776 -59.40 7.22 1.83
C ILE A 776 -60.08 7.13 0.50
N ARG A 777 -59.40 6.77 -0.56
CA ARG A 777 -59.96 6.48 -1.88
C ARG A 777 -60.37 5.05 -1.99
N LEU A 778 -61.62 4.78 -2.31
CA LEU A 778 -62.18 3.47 -2.53
C LEU A 778 -62.33 3.25 -4.03
N THR A 779 -61.74 2.19 -4.57
CA THR A 779 -62.03 1.73 -5.94
C THR A 779 -63.13 0.66 -5.87
N ILE A 780 -64.28 0.97 -6.47
CA ILE A 780 -65.49 0.18 -6.36
C ILE A 780 -65.92 -0.27 -7.77
N GLY A 781 -66.13 -1.51 -7.98
CA GLY A 781 -66.48 -2.08 -9.28
C GLY A 781 -67.04 -3.51 -9.21
N SER A 782 -67.68 -3.93 -10.28
CA SER A 782 -68.18 -5.30 -10.46
C SER A 782 -67.60 -5.89 -11.77
N ASN A 783 -67.32 -7.20 -11.77
CA ASN A 783 -66.98 -7.91 -13.01
C ASN A 783 -68.18 -8.36 -13.82
N GLU A 784 -69.44 -8.16 -13.31
CA GLU A 784 -70.68 -8.67 -13.91
C GLU A 784 -71.58 -7.56 -14.48
N LYS A 785 -71.50 -6.32 -13.97
CA LYS A 785 -72.36 -5.22 -14.36
C LYS A 785 -71.71 -3.84 -14.01
N THR A 786 -72.15 -2.80 -14.66
CA THR A 786 -71.90 -1.42 -14.22
C THR A 786 -72.72 -1.14 -12.97
N LEU A 787 -72.07 -0.61 -11.92
CA LEU A 787 -72.71 -0.24 -10.64
C LEU A 787 -73.49 1.08 -10.76
N THR A 788 -74.62 1.17 -10.13
CA THR A 788 -75.40 2.41 -9.98
C THR A 788 -74.78 3.28 -8.90
N SER A 789 -75.02 4.61 -8.92
CA SER A 789 -74.59 5.54 -7.89
C SER A 789 -75.00 5.12 -6.49
N GLN A 790 -76.21 4.58 -6.36
CA GLN A 790 -76.74 4.08 -5.06
C GLN A 790 -75.94 2.85 -4.53
N GLU A 791 -75.52 1.94 -5.43
CA GLU A 791 -74.71 0.79 -5.08
C GLU A 791 -73.32 1.21 -4.62
N ILE A 792 -72.70 2.17 -5.33
CA ILE A 792 -71.38 2.75 -4.95
C ILE A 792 -71.43 3.41 -3.56
N GLU A 793 -72.44 4.26 -3.31
CA GLU A 793 -72.69 4.91 -2.06
C GLU A 793 -72.94 3.89 -0.92
N ASN A 794 -73.65 2.81 -1.22
CA ASN A 794 -73.86 1.74 -0.22
C ASN A 794 -72.55 1.04 0.17
N VAL A 795 -71.63 0.80 -0.78
CA VAL A 795 -70.28 0.27 -0.48
C VAL A 795 -69.48 1.24 0.41
N ALA A 796 -69.46 2.53 0.08
CA ALA A 796 -68.80 3.53 0.86
C ALA A 796 -69.34 3.59 2.31
N ASN A 797 -70.69 3.54 2.43
CA ASN A 797 -71.37 3.51 3.74
C ASN A 797 -71.02 2.22 4.55
N GLN A 798 -70.87 1.09 3.90
CA GLN A 798 -70.46 -0.16 4.56
C GLN A 798 -69.01 -0.06 5.07
N VAL A 799 -68.09 0.56 4.29
CA VAL A 799 -66.69 0.83 4.72
C VAL A 799 -66.68 1.78 5.91
N MET A 800 -67.39 2.92 5.86
CA MET A 800 -67.47 3.88 6.95
C MET A 800 -67.98 3.23 8.22
N LYS A 801 -69.06 2.47 8.15
CA LYS A 801 -69.62 1.73 9.33
C LYS A 801 -68.64 0.73 9.91
N LYS A 802 -67.85 0.08 9.04
CA LYS A 802 -66.83 -0.87 9.49
C LYS A 802 -65.69 -0.19 10.21
N LEU A 803 -65.21 0.95 9.70
CA LEU A 803 -64.18 1.79 10.34
C LEU A 803 -64.68 2.37 11.67
N GLN A 804 -65.92 2.85 11.71
CA GLN A 804 -66.58 3.29 12.97
C GLN A 804 -66.60 2.18 14.01
N LYS A 805 -67.01 0.98 13.62
CA LYS A 805 -67.14 -0.15 14.54
C LYS A 805 -65.78 -0.67 15.05
N LYS A 806 -64.76 -0.73 14.15
CA LYS A 806 -63.47 -1.34 14.49
C LYS A 806 -62.51 -0.35 15.11
N MET A 807 -62.54 0.89 14.71
CA MET A 807 -61.51 1.90 15.03
C MET A 807 -62.09 3.16 15.70
N GLY A 808 -63.36 3.18 15.97
CA GLY A 808 -64.02 4.38 16.58
C GLY A 808 -63.94 5.60 15.65
N ALA A 809 -63.78 5.40 14.34
CA ALA A 809 -63.69 6.52 13.42
C ALA A 809 -65.04 7.27 13.30
N GLU A 810 -64.98 8.58 13.10
CA GLU A 810 -66.15 9.46 13.01
C GLU A 810 -66.18 10.09 11.60
N LEU A 811 -67.40 10.29 11.02
CA LEU A 811 -67.50 10.99 9.79
C LEU A 811 -67.11 12.45 9.96
N ARG A 812 -66.24 12.99 9.11
CA ARG A 812 -65.99 14.40 9.11
C ARG A 812 -67.19 15.17 8.56
N THR A 813 -67.99 15.75 9.42
CA THR A 813 -69.01 16.73 9.01
C THR A 813 -68.33 18.08 8.77
N GLN A 814 -68.68 18.72 7.63
CA GLN A 814 -68.15 20.03 7.19
C GLN A 814 -68.21 21.10 8.29
#